data_4862f949884de1ba8da203f981f9dd5e
#
_entry.id   4862f949884de1ba8da203f981f9dd5e
#
_cell.length_a   1.000
_cell.length_b   1.000
_cell.length_c   1.000
_cell.angle_alpha   90.00
_cell.angle_beta   90.00
_cell.angle_gamma   90.00
#
_symmetry.space_group_name_H-M   'P 1'
#
loop_
_entity.id
_entity.type
_entity.pdbx_description
1 polymer ?
#
loop_
_entity_poly.entity_id
_entity_poly.type
_entity_poly.pdbx_seq_one_letter_code
_entity_poly.pdbx_strand_id
1 'polypeptide(L)'
;MAKTNDFSSNSTFNPTPHKLVIAEKPSVARSIANVLGASNKKKGCLEGNGYIVSWCVGHLIALAEPEAYDVKYTVKPWQLDTLPILPQKWKFKVIEETKEQYGILKSLMQNETVYEIICATDAGREGECIFRYVYKLAGCNKPVKRLWISSVEESDIRQGFDNLKDDREYDNLYSSGFARAKADWLVGMNATRLFSAASGAFLSVGRVQTPTLAMIVNRENEINNFQKQKYYTVELNCGAFSVCSEKITELSSAQRIHKNTDENTAFIKSIVTENKKVKPPELFDLTALQKTANISLGYTAQQTLNYAQSLYEKSIITYPRTDSRYVNASMKDKLFKLTEGAADIMNICFESDFKPDIDNVINDKKVSDHHALLPTMSAFDKDKIDIVPEAEMRLLKLICAQLIYAVSPAHIFEAATVTVSCADIRFTAQGKKITEMGWKGYQTRVLPKITGKEITVQERIFPDITEELVFENVKSRINEHWTSPPKRYTESTLLAAMERAGNDDYGDKAAEKKGIGSPATRAGIIETIIKRGYVQRTGKSLVPSAKGISLVNTVPEEIKSPKLTAQWEEKLQAIEKGNMTSGEFMNGIAGFVCGLIQKYSNADIRISRKVFGKCPKCGGNVVEYSKMYGCEKRKSCGFKIWKTISGKSLPEGAILSLLDLGHTAKLKGFKKKDGKGKFDAALVMNDDFTLSFKFK
;
A
#
# COMPACT_ATOMS: atom_id res chain seq x y z
N MET A 1 72.48 52.61 -0.65
CA MET A 1 72.19 51.15 -0.88
C MET A 1 70.84 50.86 -0.28
N ALA A 2 69.80 50.87 -1.12
CA ALA A 2 68.43 50.55 -0.73
C ALA A 2 68.15 49.15 -1.25
N LYS A 3 67.78 48.23 -0.36
CA LYS A 3 67.27 46.89 -0.75
C LYS A 3 65.76 46.98 -0.96
N THR A 4 65.34 46.88 -2.16
CA THR A 4 63.96 46.60 -2.57
C THR A 4 63.63 45.14 -2.31
N ASN A 5 62.73 44.87 -1.38
CA ASN A 5 62.08 43.55 -1.23
C ASN A 5 60.80 43.54 -2.06
N ASP A 6 60.84 42.92 -3.21
CA ASP A 6 59.65 42.45 -3.94
C ASP A 6 59.11 41.17 -3.29
N PHE A 7 57.95 41.26 -2.67
CA PHE A 7 57.09 40.13 -2.31
C PHE A 7 55.70 40.39 -2.88
N SER A 8 55.50 40.01 -4.12
CA SER A 8 54.20 39.86 -4.72
C SER A 8 54.06 38.43 -5.27
N SER A 9 53.78 37.49 -4.43
CA SER A 9 53.20 36.22 -4.84
C SER A 9 51.69 36.23 -4.55
N ASN A 10 50.91 36.88 -5.41
CA ASN A 10 49.49 36.64 -5.53
C ASN A 10 49.31 35.22 -6.08
N SER A 11 49.25 34.21 -5.22
CA SER A 11 48.67 32.92 -5.57
C SER A 11 47.16 33.13 -5.72
N THR A 12 46.70 33.40 -6.94
CA THR A 12 45.31 33.27 -7.29
C THR A 12 44.93 31.82 -7.07
N PHE A 13 44.25 31.59 -5.93
CA PHE A 13 43.61 30.34 -5.62
C PHE A 13 42.47 30.21 -6.66
N ASN A 14 42.73 29.55 -7.80
CA ASN A 14 41.70 29.16 -8.72
C ASN A 14 40.94 28.00 -8.05
N PRO A 15 39.72 28.23 -7.56
CA PRO A 15 38.95 27.16 -6.90
C PRO A 15 38.69 26.04 -7.89
N THR A 16 39.03 24.80 -7.52
CA THR A 16 38.83 23.62 -8.37
C THR A 16 37.37 23.49 -8.73
N PRO A 17 37.03 23.39 -10.03
CA PRO A 17 35.64 23.27 -10.47
C PRO A 17 35.06 21.90 -10.08
N HIS A 18 33.78 21.88 -9.66
CA HIS A 18 33.10 20.69 -9.18
C HIS A 18 31.79 20.45 -9.93
N LYS A 19 31.42 19.16 -10.05
CA LYS A 19 30.04 18.73 -10.34
C LYS A 19 29.34 18.39 -9.03
N LEU A 20 28.11 18.91 -8.83
CA LEU A 20 27.31 18.63 -7.65
C LEU A 20 26.31 17.52 -7.97
N VAL A 21 26.46 16.37 -7.32
CA VAL A 21 25.52 15.25 -7.40
C VAL A 21 24.54 15.32 -6.23
N ILE A 22 23.24 15.23 -6.51
CA ILE A 22 22.20 15.29 -5.49
C ILE A 22 21.37 14.01 -5.53
N ALA A 23 21.58 13.13 -4.56
CA ALA A 23 20.81 11.90 -4.38
C ALA A 23 19.54 12.13 -3.55
N GLU A 24 18.59 11.19 -3.58
CA GLU A 24 17.36 11.28 -2.76
C GLU A 24 17.64 11.02 -1.29
N LYS A 25 18.66 10.18 -0.96
CA LYS A 25 18.95 9.73 0.40
C LYS A 25 20.46 9.68 0.69
N PRO A 26 20.83 9.81 1.99
CA PRO A 26 22.25 9.77 2.39
C PRO A 26 22.96 8.45 2.05
N SER A 27 22.25 7.32 2.07
CA SER A 27 22.78 5.99 1.75
C SER A 27 23.18 5.90 0.27
N VAL A 28 22.28 6.29 -0.63
CA VAL A 28 22.51 6.35 -2.07
C VAL A 28 23.64 7.31 -2.41
N ALA A 29 23.67 8.49 -1.77
CA ALA A 29 24.76 9.45 -1.92
C ALA A 29 26.12 8.84 -1.57
N ARG A 30 26.21 8.07 -0.48
CA ARG A 30 27.46 7.39 -0.11
C ARG A 30 27.91 6.35 -1.14
N SER A 31 26.97 5.55 -1.67
CA SER A 31 27.28 4.59 -2.72
C SER A 31 27.83 5.28 -3.98
N ILE A 32 27.17 6.35 -4.42
CA ILE A 32 27.62 7.15 -5.56
C ILE A 32 29.00 7.80 -5.26
N ALA A 33 29.17 8.39 -4.08
CA ALA A 33 30.43 9.03 -3.71
C ALA A 33 31.61 8.06 -3.69
N ASN A 34 31.40 6.82 -3.20
CA ASN A 34 32.43 5.78 -3.23
C ASN A 34 32.85 5.44 -4.65
N VAL A 35 31.90 5.30 -5.58
CA VAL A 35 32.18 4.99 -7.00
C VAL A 35 32.93 6.13 -7.70
N LEU A 36 32.59 7.38 -7.32
CA LEU A 36 33.23 8.59 -7.90
C LEU A 36 34.54 8.97 -7.22
N GLY A 37 34.91 8.34 -6.11
CA GLY A 37 36.11 8.69 -5.34
C GLY A 37 35.95 9.96 -4.47
N ALA A 38 34.73 10.39 -4.17
CA ALA A 38 34.43 11.52 -3.32
C ALA A 38 34.43 11.08 -1.84
N SER A 39 35.60 10.97 -1.22
CA SER A 39 35.79 10.37 0.13
C SER A 39 35.86 11.36 1.29
N ASN A 40 36.09 12.65 1.01
CA ASN A 40 36.25 13.68 2.03
C ASN A 40 34.89 14.07 2.61
N LYS A 41 34.66 13.72 3.88
CA LYS A 41 33.41 14.01 4.59
C LYS A 41 33.31 15.45 5.03
N LYS A 42 32.29 16.16 4.61
CA LYS A 42 31.88 17.48 5.07
C LYS A 42 30.47 17.44 5.64
N LYS A 43 30.02 18.51 6.27
CA LYS A 43 28.67 18.62 6.80
C LYS A 43 27.66 18.56 5.65
N GLY A 44 26.87 17.48 5.58
CA GLY A 44 25.81 17.27 4.58
C GLY A 44 26.28 16.94 3.18
N CYS A 45 27.57 16.67 2.95
CA CYS A 45 28.11 16.23 1.66
C CYS A 45 29.40 15.43 1.78
N LEU A 46 29.83 14.84 0.66
CA LEU A 46 31.08 14.15 0.44
C LEU A 46 31.78 14.82 -0.75
N GLU A 47 33.08 15.05 -0.70
CA GLU A 47 33.80 15.77 -1.74
C GLU A 47 35.07 15.01 -2.15
N GLY A 48 35.42 15.08 -3.41
CA GLY A 48 36.65 14.49 -3.97
C GLY A 48 36.52 14.26 -5.46
N ASN A 49 37.66 14.11 -6.12
CA ASN A 49 37.76 13.78 -7.55
C ASN A 49 36.91 14.68 -8.46
N GLY A 50 36.81 15.99 -8.16
CA GLY A 50 36.00 16.93 -8.94
C GLY A 50 34.47 16.84 -8.71
N TYR A 51 34.02 16.06 -7.73
CA TYR A 51 32.63 15.93 -7.35
C TYR A 51 32.35 16.40 -5.93
N ILE A 52 31.16 16.97 -5.76
CA ILE A 52 30.51 17.16 -4.45
C ILE A 52 29.24 16.31 -4.48
N VAL A 53 29.11 15.34 -3.60
CA VAL A 53 27.94 14.47 -3.52
C VAL A 53 27.14 14.80 -2.26
N SER A 54 25.95 15.29 -2.45
CA SER A 54 25.01 15.61 -1.37
C SER A 54 23.68 14.88 -1.56
N TRP A 55 22.70 15.10 -0.69
CA TRP A 55 21.45 14.33 -0.69
C TRP A 55 20.27 15.12 -0.18
N CYS A 56 19.09 14.72 -0.58
CA CYS A 56 17.84 14.98 0.08
C CYS A 56 17.63 13.97 1.23
N VAL A 57 16.57 14.13 2.01
CA VAL A 57 16.08 13.14 2.99
C VAL A 57 14.64 12.77 2.69
N GLY A 58 14.34 12.51 1.40
CA GLY A 58 13.02 12.53 0.81
C GLY A 58 12.60 13.96 0.49
N HIS A 59 11.32 14.30 0.59
CA HIS A 59 10.85 15.66 0.34
C HIS A 59 11.39 16.65 1.38
N LEU A 60 12.13 17.67 0.91
CA LEU A 60 12.58 18.82 1.70
C LEU A 60 11.60 19.98 1.59
N ILE A 61 10.85 20.01 0.51
CA ILE A 61 9.95 21.09 0.11
C ILE A 61 8.55 20.50 -0.08
N ALA A 62 7.55 21.22 0.41
CA ALA A 62 6.13 20.91 0.20
C ALA A 62 5.40 22.10 -0.40
N LEU A 63 4.22 21.89 -0.97
CA LEU A 63 3.29 22.97 -1.30
C LEU A 63 2.85 23.66 0.00
N ALA A 64 2.76 24.97 -0.04
CA ALA A 64 2.35 25.77 1.12
C ALA A 64 0.87 25.49 1.49
N GLU A 65 0.56 25.61 2.78
CA GLU A 65 -0.83 25.50 3.27
C GLU A 65 -1.68 26.68 2.80
N PRO A 66 -3.02 26.57 2.82
CA PRO A 66 -3.93 27.64 2.40
C PRO A 66 -3.66 28.99 3.06
N GLU A 67 -3.26 29.00 4.31
CA GLU A 67 -2.96 30.20 5.10
C GLU A 67 -1.83 31.05 4.52
N ALA A 68 -0.94 30.46 3.73
CA ALA A 68 0.14 31.17 3.05
C ALA A 68 -0.35 31.98 1.82
N TYR A 69 -1.54 31.69 1.33
CA TYR A 69 -2.11 32.36 0.16
C TYR A 69 -3.00 33.54 0.54
N ASP A 70 -3.83 33.40 1.60
CA ASP A 70 -4.72 34.45 2.07
C ASP A 70 -5.00 34.26 3.58
N VAL A 71 -5.02 35.38 4.32
CA VAL A 71 -5.30 35.41 5.78
C VAL A 71 -6.69 34.87 6.12
N LYS A 72 -7.69 34.99 5.21
CA LYS A 72 -9.05 34.44 5.42
C LYS A 72 -9.06 32.93 5.65
N TYR A 73 -8.05 32.21 5.15
CA TYR A 73 -7.95 30.77 5.33
C TYR A 73 -7.42 30.35 6.72
N THR A 74 -6.98 31.29 7.56
CA THR A 74 -6.53 31.03 8.95
C THR A 74 -7.67 30.80 9.92
N VAL A 75 -8.89 31.29 9.59
CA VAL A 75 -10.06 31.28 10.47
C VAL A 75 -10.48 29.83 10.79
N LYS A 76 -10.70 29.58 12.08
CA LYS A 76 -11.22 28.29 12.60
C LYS A 76 -12.38 28.54 13.57
N PRO A 77 -13.46 27.75 13.51
CA PRO A 77 -13.71 26.67 12.53
C PRO A 77 -13.79 27.17 11.11
N TRP A 78 -13.41 26.32 10.15
CA TRP A 78 -13.44 26.67 8.73
C TRP A 78 -14.85 27.08 8.30
N GLN A 79 -14.93 28.06 7.43
CA GLN A 79 -16.18 28.65 6.92
C GLN A 79 -16.36 28.32 5.45
N LEU A 80 -17.61 28.08 5.04
CA LEU A 80 -17.93 27.66 3.67
C LEU A 80 -17.76 28.78 2.64
N ASP A 81 -17.96 30.04 3.05
CA ASP A 81 -17.79 31.24 2.23
C ASP A 81 -16.34 31.51 1.83
N THR A 82 -15.37 30.86 2.49
CA THR A 82 -13.95 30.94 2.11
C THR A 82 -13.58 29.99 0.97
N LEU A 83 -14.48 29.13 0.52
CA LEU A 83 -14.26 28.16 -0.55
C LEU A 83 -14.82 28.67 -1.90
N PRO A 84 -14.20 28.30 -3.04
CA PRO A 84 -13.05 27.42 -3.22
C PRO A 84 -11.69 28.09 -2.97
N ILE A 85 -10.70 27.26 -2.58
CA ILE A 85 -9.30 27.65 -2.50
C ILE A 85 -8.62 27.24 -3.82
N LEU A 86 -8.33 28.22 -4.68
CA LEU A 86 -7.75 28.01 -6.01
C LEU A 86 -6.53 28.95 -6.21
N PRO A 87 -5.33 28.55 -5.77
CA PRO A 87 -4.14 29.39 -5.92
C PRO A 87 -3.80 29.66 -7.38
N GLN A 88 -3.63 30.92 -7.75
CA GLN A 88 -3.16 31.34 -9.08
C GLN A 88 -1.65 31.09 -9.24
N LYS A 89 -0.88 31.36 -8.19
CA LYS A 89 0.55 31.11 -8.12
C LYS A 89 0.84 30.15 -6.97
N TRP A 90 1.50 29.03 -7.26
CA TRP A 90 1.83 28.03 -6.27
C TRP A 90 3.04 28.48 -5.44
N LYS A 91 2.89 28.41 -4.12
CA LYS A 91 3.94 28.69 -3.14
C LYS A 91 4.50 27.40 -2.59
N PHE A 92 5.79 27.41 -2.34
CA PHE A 92 6.51 26.32 -1.69
C PHE A 92 6.92 26.71 -0.28
N LYS A 93 7.00 25.72 0.61
CA LYS A 93 7.56 25.87 1.95
C LYS A 93 8.61 24.81 2.22
N VAL A 94 9.66 25.17 2.93
CA VAL A 94 10.63 24.21 3.47
C VAL A 94 9.96 23.45 4.60
N ILE A 95 10.13 22.12 4.63
CA ILE A 95 9.67 21.26 5.72
C ILE A 95 10.63 21.52 6.92
N GLU A 96 10.08 21.86 8.08
CA GLU A 96 10.87 22.36 9.22
C GLU A 96 11.94 21.34 9.68
N GLU A 97 11.58 20.06 9.70
CA GLU A 97 12.47 18.95 10.09
C GLU A 97 13.67 18.78 9.14
N THR A 98 13.58 19.30 7.91
CA THR A 98 14.59 19.14 6.86
C THR A 98 15.32 20.44 6.51
N LYS A 99 15.04 21.52 7.22
CA LYS A 99 15.52 22.90 6.96
C LYS A 99 17.04 23.00 6.90
N GLU A 100 17.73 22.27 7.77
CA GLU A 100 19.20 22.26 7.80
C GLU A 100 19.76 21.69 6.48
N GLN A 101 19.27 20.53 6.05
CA GLN A 101 19.74 19.90 4.82
C GLN A 101 19.37 20.72 3.57
N TYR A 102 18.18 21.35 3.56
CA TYR A 102 17.84 22.30 2.50
C TYR A 102 18.82 23.48 2.45
N GLY A 103 19.21 24.04 3.60
CA GLY A 103 20.20 25.12 3.67
C GLY A 103 21.55 24.72 3.08
N ILE A 104 22.02 23.50 3.36
CA ILE A 104 23.26 22.94 2.78
C ILE A 104 23.15 22.84 1.27
N LEU A 105 22.07 22.20 0.76
CA LEU A 105 21.85 22.03 -0.68
C LEU A 105 21.77 23.39 -1.40
N LYS A 106 21.08 24.36 -0.81
CA LYS A 106 20.99 25.72 -1.36
C LYS A 106 22.38 26.37 -1.47
N SER A 107 23.18 26.27 -0.42
CA SER A 107 24.55 26.81 -0.40
C SER A 107 25.43 26.15 -1.46
N LEU A 108 25.37 24.81 -1.57
CA LEU A 108 26.13 24.06 -2.57
C LEU A 108 25.69 24.38 -4.01
N MET A 109 24.40 24.52 -4.27
CA MET A 109 23.88 24.89 -5.60
C MET A 109 24.28 26.31 -6.01
N GLN A 110 24.45 27.23 -5.05
CA GLN A 110 24.88 28.59 -5.29
C GLN A 110 26.39 28.78 -5.30
N ASN A 111 27.18 27.77 -4.90
CA ASN A 111 28.64 27.83 -4.86
C ASN A 111 29.22 28.04 -6.27
N GLU A 112 30.07 29.06 -6.43
CA GLU A 112 30.71 29.42 -7.72
C GLU A 112 31.59 28.32 -8.30
N THR A 113 32.19 27.46 -7.45
CA THR A 113 32.99 26.32 -7.91
C THR A 113 32.17 25.22 -8.56
N VAL A 114 30.85 25.18 -8.29
CA VAL A 114 29.95 24.21 -8.91
C VAL A 114 29.49 24.73 -10.27
N TYR A 115 29.82 24.04 -11.35
CA TYR A 115 29.46 24.43 -12.69
C TYR A 115 28.31 23.60 -13.31
N GLU A 116 28.08 22.40 -12.84
CA GLU A 116 27.03 21.50 -13.30
C GLU A 116 26.41 20.72 -12.14
N ILE A 117 25.10 20.44 -12.19
CA ILE A 117 24.39 19.65 -11.20
C ILE A 117 23.98 18.33 -11.84
N ILE A 118 24.10 17.22 -11.11
CA ILE A 118 23.64 15.91 -11.51
C ILE A 118 22.49 15.51 -10.57
N CYS A 119 21.28 15.45 -11.13
CA CYS A 119 20.11 14.94 -10.43
C CYS A 119 20.22 13.41 -10.34
N ALA A 120 20.43 12.91 -9.13
CA ALA A 120 20.56 11.49 -8.81
C ALA A 120 19.50 11.04 -7.79
N THR A 121 18.33 11.71 -7.76
CA THR A 121 17.16 11.25 -7.01
C THR A 121 16.57 10.01 -7.69
N ASP A 122 15.74 9.27 -6.96
CA ASP A 122 15.13 8.03 -7.47
C ASP A 122 14.49 8.28 -8.85
N ALA A 123 14.60 7.33 -9.76
CA ALA A 123 14.06 7.43 -11.10
C ALA A 123 12.53 7.34 -11.07
N GLY A 124 11.85 8.42 -11.41
CA GLY A 124 10.37 8.51 -11.40
C GLY A 124 9.84 9.90 -11.08
N ARG A 125 8.52 10.08 -11.21
CA ARG A 125 7.81 11.36 -11.00
C ARG A 125 8.10 11.98 -9.63
N GLU A 126 8.20 11.16 -8.58
CA GLU A 126 8.42 11.63 -7.21
C GLU A 126 9.84 12.18 -7.03
N GLY A 127 10.85 11.44 -7.52
CA GLY A 127 12.24 11.88 -7.49
C GLY A 127 12.47 13.18 -8.27
N GLU A 128 11.83 13.32 -9.44
CA GLU A 128 11.85 14.57 -10.20
C GLU A 128 11.25 15.74 -9.39
N CYS A 129 10.13 15.53 -8.72
CA CYS A 129 9.53 16.56 -7.88
C CYS A 129 10.41 16.92 -6.69
N ILE A 130 11.03 15.93 -6.01
CA ILE A 130 11.94 16.16 -4.88
C ILE A 130 13.09 17.07 -5.31
N PHE A 131 13.77 16.73 -6.40
CA PHE A 131 14.90 17.50 -6.90
C PHE A 131 14.49 18.89 -7.39
N ARG A 132 13.51 18.99 -8.29
CA ARG A 132 13.15 20.25 -8.94
C ARG A 132 12.51 21.26 -8.00
N TYR A 133 11.84 20.82 -6.92
CA TYR A 133 11.36 21.74 -5.89
C TYR A 133 12.53 22.39 -5.15
N VAL A 134 13.57 21.63 -4.81
CA VAL A 134 14.79 22.13 -4.16
C VAL A 134 15.53 23.07 -5.10
N TYR A 135 15.78 22.65 -6.33
CA TYR A 135 16.46 23.44 -7.36
C TYR A 135 15.78 24.79 -7.60
N LYS A 136 14.46 24.78 -7.80
CA LYS A 136 13.65 25.98 -8.04
C LYS A 136 13.65 26.91 -6.81
N LEU A 137 13.43 26.37 -5.62
CA LEU A 137 13.38 27.20 -4.40
C LEU A 137 14.75 27.73 -3.99
N ALA A 138 15.84 27.03 -4.34
CA ALA A 138 17.22 27.51 -4.16
C ALA A 138 17.56 28.68 -5.09
N GLY A 139 16.77 28.93 -6.16
CA GLY A 139 17.06 29.95 -7.17
C GLY A 139 18.28 29.62 -8.03
N CYS A 140 18.55 28.35 -8.27
CA CYS A 140 19.67 27.88 -9.06
C CYS A 140 19.34 27.89 -10.54
N ASN A 141 20.32 28.31 -11.40
CA ASN A 141 20.19 28.35 -12.86
C ASN A 141 21.31 27.58 -13.59
N LYS A 142 22.08 26.75 -12.85
CA LYS A 142 23.17 25.95 -13.41
C LYS A 142 22.63 24.81 -14.27
N PRO A 143 23.37 24.35 -15.29
CA PRO A 143 22.94 23.21 -16.11
C PRO A 143 22.77 21.94 -15.28
N VAL A 144 21.76 21.13 -15.62
CA VAL A 144 21.42 19.91 -14.91
C VAL A 144 21.49 18.72 -15.86
N LYS A 145 22.11 17.64 -15.39
CA LYS A 145 22.09 16.31 -16.02
C LYS A 145 21.34 15.34 -15.12
N ARG A 146 20.75 14.30 -15.70
CA ARG A 146 19.97 13.28 -14.99
C ARG A 146 20.70 11.94 -15.01
N LEU A 147 20.96 11.41 -13.82
CA LEU A 147 21.37 10.03 -13.60
C LEU A 147 20.13 9.16 -13.43
N TRP A 148 19.93 8.18 -14.31
CA TRP A 148 18.78 7.26 -14.27
C TRP A 148 19.27 5.82 -14.08
N ILE A 149 19.13 5.29 -12.87
CA ILE A 149 19.58 3.96 -12.48
C ILE A 149 18.50 3.20 -11.71
N SER A 150 18.47 1.88 -11.86
CA SER A 150 17.53 0.99 -11.15
C SER A 150 18.20 0.23 -10.00
N SER A 151 19.51 0.35 -9.83
CA SER A 151 20.28 -0.26 -8.75
C SER A 151 21.43 0.67 -8.34
N VAL A 152 21.90 0.53 -7.12
CA VAL A 152 23.05 1.26 -6.58
C VAL A 152 24.30 0.40 -6.50
N GLU A 153 24.38 -0.66 -7.31
CA GLU A 153 25.61 -1.41 -7.54
C GLU A 153 26.64 -0.55 -8.29
N GLU A 154 27.92 -0.80 -8.06
CA GLU A 154 29.00 -0.02 -8.65
C GLU A 154 28.95 0.00 -10.19
N SER A 155 28.68 -1.17 -10.81
CA SER A 155 28.55 -1.29 -12.27
C SER A 155 27.44 -0.41 -12.82
N ASP A 156 26.28 -0.40 -12.16
CA ASP A 156 25.10 0.32 -12.61
C ASP A 156 25.29 1.85 -12.42
N ILE A 157 25.97 2.26 -11.35
CA ILE A 157 26.33 3.66 -11.13
C ILE A 157 27.29 4.13 -12.21
N ARG A 158 28.39 3.39 -12.51
CA ARG A 158 29.36 3.75 -13.55
C ARG A 158 28.68 3.86 -14.91
N GLN A 159 27.92 2.86 -15.31
CA GLN A 159 27.16 2.88 -16.55
C GLN A 159 26.19 4.06 -16.63
N GLY A 160 25.53 4.40 -15.51
CA GLY A 160 24.64 5.54 -15.43
C GLY A 160 25.36 6.88 -15.62
N PHE A 161 26.56 7.04 -15.08
CA PHE A 161 27.38 8.25 -15.26
C PHE A 161 27.91 8.38 -16.70
N ASP A 162 28.19 7.27 -17.37
CA ASP A 162 28.56 7.26 -18.80
C ASP A 162 27.40 7.64 -19.72
N ASN A 163 26.15 7.50 -19.23
CA ASN A 163 24.90 7.72 -19.98
C ASN A 163 24.02 8.85 -19.39
N LEU A 164 24.62 9.86 -18.78
CA LEU A 164 23.89 11.01 -18.24
C LEU A 164 23.08 11.72 -19.33
N LYS A 165 21.81 11.95 -19.07
CA LYS A 165 20.88 12.65 -19.97
C LYS A 165 20.68 14.11 -19.58
N ASP A 166 20.18 14.91 -20.52
CA ASP A 166 19.76 16.27 -20.23
C ASP A 166 18.49 16.25 -19.37
N ASP A 167 18.44 17.06 -18.30
CA ASP A 167 17.31 17.10 -17.37
C ASP A 167 16.00 17.52 -18.08
N ARG A 168 16.09 18.28 -19.15
CA ARG A 168 14.91 18.70 -19.95
C ARG A 168 14.17 17.55 -20.61
N GLU A 169 14.80 16.41 -20.84
CA GLU A 169 14.11 15.20 -21.32
C GLU A 169 13.05 14.71 -20.35
N TYR A 170 13.14 15.10 -19.06
CA TYR A 170 12.22 14.72 -17.97
C TYR A 170 11.20 15.80 -17.61
N ASP A 171 11.06 16.87 -18.41
CA ASP A 171 10.13 17.97 -18.14
C ASP A 171 8.66 17.53 -18.09
N ASN A 172 8.28 16.61 -18.97
CA ASN A 172 6.93 16.05 -18.97
C ASN A 172 6.68 15.16 -17.74
N LEU A 173 7.67 14.38 -17.32
CA LEU A 173 7.61 13.58 -16.11
C LEU A 173 7.43 14.47 -14.87
N TYR A 174 8.22 15.53 -14.74
CA TYR A 174 8.06 16.55 -13.70
C TYR A 174 6.68 17.23 -13.76
N SER A 175 6.23 17.62 -14.95
CA SER A 175 4.94 18.27 -15.15
C SER A 175 3.78 17.39 -14.70
N SER A 176 3.84 16.08 -14.98
CA SER A 176 2.89 15.08 -14.52
C SER A 176 2.91 14.97 -12.98
N GLY A 177 4.08 14.82 -12.38
CA GLY A 177 4.26 14.73 -10.92
C GLY A 177 3.76 15.98 -10.20
N PHE A 178 4.09 17.14 -10.70
CA PHE A 178 3.66 18.44 -10.13
C PHE A 178 2.15 18.68 -10.30
N ALA A 179 1.58 18.32 -11.45
CA ALA A 179 0.13 18.38 -11.68
C ALA A 179 -0.62 17.47 -10.69
N ARG A 180 -0.12 16.26 -10.45
CA ARG A 180 -0.65 15.35 -9.43
C ARG A 180 -0.62 15.97 -8.03
N ALA A 181 0.52 16.51 -7.62
CA ALA A 181 0.66 17.14 -6.30
C ALA A 181 -0.31 18.32 -6.10
N LYS A 182 -0.47 19.17 -7.13
CA LYS A 182 -1.44 20.27 -7.12
C LYS A 182 -2.89 19.79 -7.04
N ALA A 183 -3.26 18.78 -7.82
CA ALA A 183 -4.60 18.20 -7.86
C ALA A 183 -4.96 17.56 -6.50
N ASP A 184 -4.06 16.76 -5.93
CA ASP A 184 -4.24 16.15 -4.60
C ASP A 184 -4.38 17.20 -3.50
N TRP A 185 -3.62 18.32 -3.60
CA TRP A 185 -3.73 19.46 -2.69
C TRP A 185 -5.10 20.16 -2.84
N LEU A 186 -5.51 20.51 -4.08
CA LEU A 186 -6.78 21.20 -4.33
C LEU A 186 -7.98 20.41 -3.80
N VAL A 187 -8.06 19.13 -4.14
CA VAL A 187 -9.18 18.29 -3.70
C VAL A 187 -9.10 18.02 -2.20
N GLY A 188 -7.91 17.70 -1.70
CA GLY A 188 -7.70 17.43 -0.28
C GLY A 188 -8.07 18.61 0.61
N MET A 189 -7.62 19.83 0.28
CA MET A 189 -7.88 21.03 1.07
C MET A 189 -9.34 21.47 0.98
N ASN A 190 -9.89 21.55 -0.22
CA ASN A 190 -11.26 22.02 -0.43
C ASN A 190 -12.30 21.03 0.12
N ALA A 191 -12.20 19.73 -0.22
CA ALA A 191 -13.15 18.74 0.26
C ALA A 191 -13.06 18.52 1.78
N THR A 192 -11.84 18.52 2.36
CA THR A 192 -11.68 18.43 3.81
C THR A 192 -12.36 19.59 4.53
N ARG A 193 -12.16 20.82 4.05
CA ARG A 193 -12.78 22.02 4.66
C ARG A 193 -14.29 22.04 4.44
N LEU A 194 -14.75 21.73 3.21
CA LEU A 194 -16.18 21.67 2.87
C LEU A 194 -16.94 20.72 3.79
N PHE A 195 -16.54 19.44 3.83
CA PHE A 195 -17.24 18.43 4.62
C PHE A 195 -17.03 18.59 6.12
N SER A 196 -15.90 19.15 6.54
CA SER A 196 -15.68 19.44 7.98
C SER A 196 -16.53 20.62 8.43
N ALA A 197 -16.65 21.70 7.65
CA ALA A 197 -17.47 22.86 7.97
C ALA A 197 -18.96 22.50 7.97
N ALA A 198 -19.43 21.82 6.92
CA ALA A 198 -20.82 21.42 6.77
C ALA A 198 -21.28 20.43 7.86
N SER A 199 -20.39 19.53 8.30
CA SER A 199 -20.74 18.50 9.30
C SER A 199 -20.44 18.90 10.75
N GLY A 200 -19.71 19.98 10.98
CA GLY A 200 -19.25 20.41 12.31
C GLY A 200 -18.25 19.44 12.99
N ALA A 201 -17.59 18.57 12.21
CA ALA A 201 -16.55 17.66 12.71
C ALA A 201 -15.39 17.59 11.71
N PHE A 202 -14.19 17.30 12.21
CA PHE A 202 -13.03 17.15 11.34
C PHE A 202 -13.11 15.87 10.51
N LEU A 203 -13.30 16.01 9.19
CA LEU A 203 -13.34 14.95 8.20
C LEU A 203 -12.22 15.16 7.20
N SER A 204 -11.17 14.33 7.27
CA SER A 204 -10.09 14.38 6.29
C SER A 204 -10.46 13.59 5.04
N VAL A 205 -10.62 14.29 3.95
CA VAL A 205 -10.98 13.75 2.64
C VAL A 205 -9.77 13.77 1.72
N GLY A 206 -9.62 12.74 0.89
CA GLY A 206 -8.54 12.66 -0.09
C GLY A 206 -8.88 11.69 -1.21
N ARG A 207 -8.39 11.99 -2.42
CA ARG A 207 -8.72 11.28 -3.66
C ARG A 207 -8.50 9.76 -3.61
N VAL A 208 -7.46 9.29 -2.94
CA VAL A 208 -7.15 7.85 -2.84
C VAL A 208 -7.55 7.28 -1.48
N GLN A 209 -7.40 8.06 -0.40
CA GLN A 209 -7.72 7.63 0.96
C GLN A 209 -9.21 7.34 1.14
N THR A 210 -10.06 8.19 0.61
CA THR A 210 -11.52 8.06 0.76
C THR A 210 -12.08 6.86 0.02
N PRO A 211 -11.74 6.59 -1.25
CA PRO A 211 -12.14 5.35 -1.92
C PRO A 211 -11.61 4.08 -1.23
N THR A 212 -10.35 4.09 -0.77
CA THR A 212 -9.78 2.96 -0.02
C THR A 212 -10.55 2.68 1.27
N LEU A 213 -10.92 3.72 2.01
CA LEU A 213 -11.77 3.59 3.20
C LEU A 213 -13.17 3.09 2.84
N ALA A 214 -13.75 3.59 1.74
CA ALA A 214 -15.07 3.16 1.27
C ALA A 214 -15.11 1.66 0.96
N MET A 215 -14.06 1.09 0.36
CA MET A 215 -13.96 -0.36 0.13
C MET A 215 -14.07 -1.14 1.44
N ILE A 216 -13.38 -0.70 2.50
CA ILE A 216 -13.40 -1.38 3.80
C ILE A 216 -14.79 -1.26 4.46
N VAL A 217 -15.40 -0.08 4.40
CA VAL A 217 -16.74 0.17 4.96
C VAL A 217 -17.80 -0.62 4.20
N ASN A 218 -17.76 -0.63 2.87
CA ASN A 218 -18.70 -1.39 2.05
C ASN A 218 -18.59 -2.90 2.35
N ARG A 219 -17.37 -3.43 2.50
CA ARG A 219 -17.16 -4.83 2.91
C ARG A 219 -17.76 -5.13 4.28
N GLU A 220 -17.65 -4.22 5.25
CA GLU A 220 -18.28 -4.39 6.56
C GLU A 220 -19.81 -4.35 6.45
N ASN A 221 -20.36 -3.50 5.59
CA ASN A 221 -21.81 -3.46 5.31
C ASN A 221 -22.28 -4.76 4.64
N GLU A 222 -21.52 -5.32 3.68
CA GLU A 222 -21.81 -6.63 3.09
C GLU A 222 -21.86 -7.73 4.16
N ILE A 223 -20.91 -7.73 5.10
CA ILE A 223 -20.85 -8.71 6.17
C ILE A 223 -22.04 -8.54 7.12
N ASN A 224 -22.36 -7.31 7.53
CA ASN A 224 -23.42 -7.03 8.48
C ASN A 224 -24.82 -7.29 7.92
N ASN A 225 -25.01 -7.09 6.60
CA ASN A 225 -26.27 -7.31 5.92
C ASN A 225 -26.39 -8.73 5.33
N PHE A 226 -25.37 -9.57 5.51
CA PHE A 226 -25.36 -10.91 4.95
C PHE A 226 -26.41 -11.80 5.60
N GLN A 227 -27.29 -12.35 4.79
CA GLN A 227 -28.27 -13.33 5.19
C GLN A 227 -27.76 -14.75 4.88
N LYS A 228 -27.56 -15.50 5.95
CA LYS A 228 -27.09 -16.86 5.89
C LYS A 228 -28.16 -17.75 5.28
N GLN A 229 -27.84 -18.41 4.20
CA GLN A 229 -28.75 -19.33 3.50
C GLN A 229 -28.25 -20.77 3.65
N LYS A 230 -29.18 -21.66 3.94
CA LYS A 230 -28.92 -23.08 4.02
C LYS A 230 -28.99 -23.68 2.60
N TYR A 231 -28.14 -24.65 2.34
CA TYR A 231 -28.23 -25.48 1.15
C TYR A 231 -27.74 -26.90 1.47
N TYR A 232 -28.02 -27.83 0.58
CA TYR A 232 -27.77 -29.25 0.75
C TYR A 232 -27.02 -29.79 -0.45
N THR A 233 -26.22 -30.85 -0.21
CA THR A 233 -25.70 -31.73 -1.25
C THR A 233 -26.00 -33.18 -0.86
N VAL A 234 -26.26 -34.03 -1.81
CA VAL A 234 -26.34 -35.48 -1.59
C VAL A 234 -25.00 -36.06 -2.03
N GLU A 235 -24.38 -36.83 -1.15
CA GLU A 235 -23.13 -37.53 -1.40
C GLU A 235 -23.39 -39.01 -1.54
N LEU A 236 -22.85 -39.61 -2.62
CA LEU A 236 -22.85 -41.06 -2.83
C LEU A 236 -21.48 -41.63 -2.50
N ASN A 237 -21.45 -42.71 -1.75
CA ASN A 237 -20.26 -43.46 -1.48
C ASN A 237 -20.13 -44.61 -2.51
N CYS A 238 -19.12 -44.50 -3.39
CA CYS A 238 -18.79 -45.49 -4.41
C CYS A 238 -17.63 -46.42 -3.95
N GLY A 239 -17.50 -46.66 -2.67
CA GLY A 239 -16.43 -47.47 -2.11
C GLY A 239 -15.13 -46.67 -1.91
N ALA A 240 -14.21 -46.73 -2.85
CA ALA A 240 -12.92 -46.03 -2.73
C ALA A 240 -12.98 -44.52 -2.89
N PHE A 241 -14.08 -43.94 -3.37
CA PHE A 241 -14.29 -42.52 -3.50
C PHE A 241 -15.77 -42.14 -3.35
N SER A 242 -16.02 -40.86 -3.07
CA SER A 242 -17.38 -40.31 -3.01
C SER A 242 -17.60 -39.27 -4.11
N VAL A 243 -18.82 -39.17 -4.58
CA VAL A 243 -19.30 -38.17 -5.55
C VAL A 243 -20.44 -37.33 -4.93
N CYS A 244 -20.58 -36.08 -5.34
CA CYS A 244 -21.58 -35.17 -4.79
C CYS A 244 -22.53 -34.65 -5.89
N SER A 245 -23.79 -34.46 -5.50
CA SER A 245 -24.78 -33.75 -6.32
C SER A 245 -24.42 -32.27 -6.48
N GLU A 246 -25.08 -31.57 -7.37
CA GLU A 246 -25.12 -30.12 -7.40
C GLU A 246 -25.72 -29.54 -6.10
N LYS A 247 -25.60 -28.23 -5.93
CA LYS A 247 -26.16 -27.48 -4.78
C LYS A 247 -27.70 -27.51 -4.86
N ILE A 248 -28.35 -27.92 -3.76
CA ILE A 248 -29.80 -28.03 -3.61
C ILE A 248 -30.27 -27.04 -2.54
N THR A 249 -31.23 -26.18 -2.84
CA THR A 249 -31.75 -25.19 -1.90
C THR A 249 -32.80 -25.73 -0.96
N GLU A 250 -33.63 -26.71 -1.44
CA GLU A 250 -34.76 -27.25 -0.70
C GLU A 250 -34.46 -28.63 -0.10
N LEU A 251 -34.68 -28.75 1.24
CA LEU A 251 -34.46 -30.01 1.95
C LEU A 251 -35.29 -31.18 1.37
N SER A 252 -36.56 -30.91 0.99
CA SER A 252 -37.44 -31.92 0.39
C SER A 252 -36.88 -32.48 -0.91
N SER A 253 -36.24 -31.65 -1.74
CA SER A 253 -35.56 -32.08 -2.95
C SER A 253 -34.34 -32.95 -2.64
N ALA A 254 -33.55 -32.58 -1.63
CA ALA A 254 -32.38 -33.38 -1.18
C ALA A 254 -32.84 -34.72 -0.61
N GLN A 255 -33.94 -34.77 0.17
CA GLN A 255 -34.54 -35.98 0.71
C GLN A 255 -35.08 -36.91 -0.40
N ARG A 256 -35.70 -36.35 -1.43
CA ARG A 256 -36.16 -37.12 -2.59
C ARG A 256 -34.99 -37.75 -3.36
N ILE A 257 -33.91 -36.99 -3.59
CA ILE A 257 -32.70 -37.50 -4.23
C ILE A 257 -32.11 -38.62 -3.38
N HIS A 258 -31.91 -38.39 -2.07
CA HIS A 258 -31.39 -39.40 -1.14
C HIS A 258 -32.22 -40.67 -1.20
N LYS A 259 -33.56 -40.59 -1.04
CA LYS A 259 -34.44 -41.74 -1.08
C LYS A 259 -34.34 -42.55 -2.39
N ASN A 260 -34.16 -41.86 -3.53
CA ASN A 260 -34.08 -42.51 -4.84
C ASN A 260 -32.69 -43.13 -5.09
N THR A 261 -31.63 -42.68 -4.37
CA THR A 261 -30.25 -43.08 -4.65
C THR A 261 -29.64 -43.95 -3.56
N ASP A 262 -30.22 -43.98 -2.35
CA ASP A 262 -29.73 -44.82 -1.26
C ASP A 262 -30.06 -46.30 -1.53
N GLU A 263 -29.10 -47.17 -1.32
CA GLU A 263 -29.18 -48.62 -1.61
C GLU A 263 -29.51 -48.93 -3.08
N ASN A 264 -29.27 -48.02 -4.00
CA ASN A 264 -29.53 -48.18 -5.42
C ASN A 264 -28.21 -48.44 -6.17
N THR A 265 -28.34 -48.82 -7.45
CA THR A 265 -27.20 -49.05 -8.33
C THR A 265 -26.77 -47.72 -8.97
N ALA A 266 -25.48 -47.46 -8.94
CA ALA A 266 -24.86 -46.32 -9.61
C ALA A 266 -23.83 -46.82 -10.63
N PHE A 267 -23.59 -46.06 -11.67
CA PHE A 267 -22.56 -46.36 -12.66
C PHE A 267 -21.83 -45.13 -13.14
N ILE A 268 -20.57 -45.30 -13.54
CA ILE A 268 -19.79 -44.23 -14.13
C ILE A 268 -20.29 -43.91 -15.51
N LYS A 269 -20.85 -42.71 -15.68
CA LYS A 269 -21.40 -42.24 -16.96
C LYS A 269 -20.30 -41.67 -17.87
N SER A 270 -19.30 -41.00 -17.30
CA SER A 270 -18.17 -40.45 -18.04
C SER A 270 -16.98 -40.14 -17.14
N ILE A 271 -15.80 -40.27 -17.72
CA ILE A 271 -14.53 -39.84 -17.13
C ILE A 271 -13.87 -38.85 -18.09
N VAL A 272 -13.85 -37.58 -17.71
CA VAL A 272 -13.19 -36.52 -18.52
C VAL A 272 -11.85 -36.17 -17.88
N THR A 273 -10.80 -36.37 -18.64
CA THR A 273 -9.42 -36.08 -18.19
C THR A 273 -8.83 -34.94 -19.02
N GLU A 274 -8.26 -33.96 -18.36
CA GLU A 274 -7.61 -32.81 -18.97
C GLU A 274 -6.21 -32.59 -18.39
N ASN A 275 -5.23 -32.42 -19.25
CA ASN A 275 -3.90 -31.97 -18.83
C ASN A 275 -3.90 -30.46 -18.59
N LYS A 276 -3.71 -30.06 -17.36
CA LYS A 276 -3.66 -28.66 -16.94
C LYS A 276 -2.23 -28.23 -16.66
N LYS A 277 -1.84 -27.12 -17.29
CA LYS A 277 -0.53 -26.49 -17.12
C LYS A 277 -0.68 -25.18 -16.34
N VAL A 278 -0.07 -25.09 -15.15
CA VAL A 278 0.01 -23.88 -14.34
C VAL A 278 1.37 -23.24 -14.55
N LYS A 279 1.39 -22.12 -15.24
CA LYS A 279 2.61 -21.37 -15.51
C LYS A 279 3.32 -20.97 -14.22
N PRO A 280 4.66 -20.80 -14.25
CA PRO A 280 5.39 -20.16 -13.16
C PRO A 280 4.81 -18.79 -12.81
N PRO A 281 4.91 -18.36 -11.54
CA PRO A 281 4.52 -17.00 -11.18
C PRO A 281 5.48 -15.99 -11.79
N GLU A 282 4.99 -14.78 -12.06
CA GLU A 282 5.81 -13.65 -12.47
C GLU A 282 6.77 -13.22 -11.33
N LEU A 283 7.82 -12.46 -11.63
CA LEU A 283 8.66 -11.81 -10.62
C LEU A 283 7.82 -10.82 -9.77
N PHE A 284 8.41 -10.34 -8.68
CA PHE A 284 7.72 -9.36 -7.84
C PHE A 284 7.81 -7.93 -8.41
N ASP A 285 6.66 -7.26 -8.48
CA ASP A 285 6.54 -5.83 -8.25
C ASP A 285 6.38 -5.56 -6.74
N LEU A 286 6.38 -4.29 -6.33
CA LEU A 286 6.21 -3.96 -4.91
C LEU A 286 4.87 -4.46 -4.33
N THR A 287 3.77 -4.35 -5.08
CA THR A 287 2.45 -4.78 -4.59
C THR A 287 2.37 -6.28 -4.41
N ALA A 288 2.93 -7.06 -5.34
CA ALA A 288 2.97 -8.52 -5.24
C ALA A 288 3.85 -8.96 -4.05
N LEU A 289 5.00 -8.30 -3.84
CA LEU A 289 5.86 -8.55 -2.69
C LEU A 289 5.12 -8.24 -1.37
N GLN A 290 4.43 -7.10 -1.27
CA GLN A 290 3.65 -6.72 -0.08
C GLN A 290 2.53 -7.73 0.22
N LYS A 291 1.80 -8.16 -0.82
CA LYS A 291 0.75 -9.19 -0.69
C LYS A 291 1.31 -10.50 -0.18
N THR A 292 2.40 -10.97 -0.77
CA THR A 292 3.04 -12.24 -0.40
C THR A 292 3.66 -12.19 0.99
N ALA A 293 4.35 -11.10 1.34
CA ALA A 293 4.92 -10.90 2.67
C ALA A 293 3.83 -10.82 3.77
N ASN A 294 2.69 -10.19 3.48
CA ASN A 294 1.57 -10.15 4.42
C ASN A 294 0.97 -11.54 4.67
N ILE A 295 0.80 -12.35 3.62
CA ILE A 295 0.28 -13.72 3.73
C ILE A 295 1.28 -14.61 4.47
N SER A 296 2.54 -14.63 4.04
CA SER A 296 3.56 -15.58 4.43
C SER A 296 4.26 -15.21 5.73
N LEU A 297 4.60 -13.93 5.92
CA LEU A 297 5.39 -13.43 7.04
C LEU A 297 4.56 -12.62 8.05
N GLY A 298 3.33 -12.24 7.70
CA GLY A 298 2.49 -11.36 8.53
C GLY A 298 2.94 -9.90 8.56
N TYR A 299 3.84 -9.48 7.65
CA TYR A 299 4.29 -8.09 7.58
C TYR A 299 3.18 -7.19 7.04
N THR A 300 3.09 -5.97 7.56
CA THR A 300 2.25 -4.94 6.97
C THR A 300 2.85 -4.47 5.65
N ALA A 301 2.03 -3.87 4.80
CA ALA A 301 2.51 -3.29 3.54
C ALA A 301 3.61 -2.24 3.78
N GLN A 302 3.50 -1.45 4.85
CA GLN A 302 4.50 -0.45 5.21
C GLN A 302 5.79 -1.08 5.74
N GLN A 303 5.71 -2.13 6.57
CA GLN A 303 6.90 -2.86 7.02
C GLN A 303 7.65 -3.47 5.84
N THR A 304 6.92 -4.10 4.91
CA THR A 304 7.50 -4.67 3.68
C THR A 304 8.22 -3.60 2.86
N LEU A 305 7.60 -2.44 2.67
CA LEU A 305 8.23 -1.32 1.96
C LEU A 305 9.49 -0.82 2.68
N ASN A 306 9.45 -0.68 4.00
CA ASN A 306 10.59 -0.20 4.78
C ASN A 306 11.76 -1.19 4.72
N TYR A 307 11.50 -2.49 4.83
CA TYR A 307 12.54 -3.52 4.72
C TYR A 307 13.12 -3.61 3.30
N ALA A 308 12.26 -3.57 2.28
CA ALA A 308 12.73 -3.52 0.89
C ALA A 308 13.57 -2.28 0.61
N GLN A 309 13.17 -1.12 1.14
CA GLN A 309 13.93 0.12 1.02
C GLN A 309 15.31 0.01 1.71
N SER A 310 15.36 -0.59 2.90
CA SER A 310 16.61 -0.83 3.63
C SER A 310 17.55 -1.77 2.86
N LEU A 311 17.01 -2.85 2.28
CA LEU A 311 17.79 -3.78 1.45
C LEU A 311 18.34 -3.10 0.18
N TYR A 312 17.55 -2.25 -0.48
CA TYR A 312 17.99 -1.46 -1.62
C TYR A 312 19.13 -0.50 -1.23
N GLU A 313 19.01 0.20 -0.12
CA GLU A 313 20.03 1.14 0.38
C GLU A 313 21.34 0.45 0.76
N LYS A 314 21.29 -0.86 1.05
CA LYS A 314 22.47 -1.73 1.25
C LYS A 314 22.98 -2.35 -0.06
N SER A 315 22.40 -1.99 -1.20
CA SER A 315 22.70 -2.56 -2.53
C SER A 315 22.39 -4.06 -2.66
N ILE A 316 21.51 -4.61 -1.82
CA ILE A 316 21.18 -6.05 -1.77
C ILE A 316 20.07 -6.43 -2.74
N ILE A 317 19.10 -5.51 -2.98
CA ILE A 317 18.05 -5.70 -3.98
C ILE A 317 18.00 -4.51 -4.93
N THR A 318 17.32 -4.69 -6.06
CA THR A 318 17.01 -3.62 -7.00
C THR A 318 15.96 -2.66 -6.44
N TYR A 319 15.70 -1.54 -7.12
CA TYR A 319 14.79 -0.48 -6.66
C TYR A 319 13.40 -1.02 -6.30
N PRO A 320 12.92 -0.81 -5.07
CA PRO A 320 11.74 -1.52 -4.59
C PRO A 320 10.41 -0.95 -5.09
N ARG A 321 10.35 0.32 -5.54
CA ARG A 321 9.07 0.96 -5.91
C ARG A 321 8.74 0.77 -7.39
N THR A 322 8.92 -0.44 -7.90
CA THR A 322 8.60 -0.83 -9.26
C THR A 322 7.17 -1.36 -9.39
N ASP A 323 6.57 -1.14 -10.55
CA ASP A 323 5.30 -1.74 -10.98
C ASP A 323 5.50 -2.85 -12.04
N SER A 324 6.74 -3.06 -12.49
CA SER A 324 7.07 -4.14 -13.42
C SER A 324 7.30 -5.47 -12.70
N ARG A 325 6.90 -6.55 -13.37
CA ARG A 325 7.15 -7.95 -12.99
C ARG A 325 8.07 -8.66 -13.98
N TYR A 326 8.72 -7.89 -14.84
CA TYR A 326 9.58 -8.37 -15.93
C TYR A 326 10.91 -7.64 -15.91
N VAL A 327 11.88 -8.18 -16.63
CA VAL A 327 13.19 -7.60 -16.83
C VAL A 327 13.48 -7.40 -18.32
N ASN A 328 14.50 -6.59 -18.62
CA ASN A 328 14.95 -6.34 -19.98
C ASN A 328 15.84 -7.48 -20.50
N ALA A 329 15.86 -7.67 -21.80
CA ALA A 329 16.68 -8.70 -22.45
C ALA A 329 18.18 -8.55 -22.14
N SER A 330 18.67 -7.34 -21.91
CA SER A 330 20.06 -7.07 -21.52
C SER A 330 20.47 -7.71 -20.19
N MET A 331 19.52 -8.12 -19.35
CA MET A 331 19.80 -8.76 -18.07
C MET A 331 19.93 -10.29 -18.15
N LYS A 332 19.79 -10.89 -19.33
CA LYS A 332 19.72 -12.34 -19.51
C LYS A 332 20.89 -13.08 -18.84
N ASP A 333 22.12 -12.69 -19.10
CA ASP A 333 23.32 -13.34 -18.54
C ASP A 333 23.44 -13.13 -17.02
N LYS A 334 23.01 -11.95 -16.54
CA LYS A 334 22.99 -11.64 -15.10
C LYS A 334 21.99 -12.52 -14.35
N LEU A 335 20.82 -12.82 -14.95
CA LEU A 335 19.76 -13.63 -14.34
C LEU A 335 20.19 -15.06 -14.03
N PHE A 336 21.04 -15.69 -14.85
CA PHE A 336 21.58 -17.01 -14.54
C PHE A 336 22.35 -16.99 -13.22
N LYS A 337 23.29 -16.05 -13.06
CA LYS A 337 24.09 -15.87 -11.84
C LYS A 337 23.23 -15.53 -10.62
N LEU A 338 22.20 -14.68 -10.81
CA LEU A 338 21.27 -14.32 -9.76
C LEU A 338 20.43 -15.53 -9.30
N THR A 339 20.07 -16.43 -10.23
CA THR A 339 19.30 -17.64 -9.91
C THR A 339 20.16 -18.64 -9.11
N GLU A 340 21.42 -18.82 -9.47
CA GLU A 340 22.38 -19.65 -8.74
C GLU A 340 22.60 -19.10 -7.32
N GLY A 341 22.92 -17.83 -7.18
CA GLY A 341 23.10 -17.18 -5.86
C GLY A 341 21.83 -17.18 -5.01
N ALA A 342 20.65 -17.08 -5.63
CA ALA A 342 19.38 -17.20 -4.92
C ALA A 342 19.18 -18.63 -4.35
N ALA A 343 19.61 -19.67 -5.08
CA ALA A 343 19.58 -21.05 -4.60
C ALA A 343 20.53 -21.25 -3.40
N ASP A 344 21.71 -20.65 -3.44
CA ASP A 344 22.68 -20.68 -2.35
C ASP A 344 22.11 -20.03 -1.07
N ILE A 345 21.53 -18.80 -1.17
CA ILE A 345 20.85 -18.15 -0.03
C ILE A 345 19.75 -19.03 0.55
N MET A 346 19.02 -19.75 -0.31
CA MET A 346 17.95 -20.64 0.12
C MET A 346 18.45 -22.01 0.59
N ASN A 347 19.74 -22.28 0.44
CA ASN A 347 20.36 -23.58 0.72
C ASN A 347 19.58 -24.72 0.04
N ILE A 348 19.39 -24.59 -1.27
CA ILE A 348 18.75 -25.60 -2.13
C ILE A 348 19.69 -25.96 -3.27
N CYS A 349 19.71 -27.26 -3.64
CA CYS A 349 20.33 -27.72 -4.87
C CYS A 349 19.25 -27.83 -5.95
N PHE A 350 19.58 -27.39 -7.15
CA PHE A 350 18.78 -27.70 -8.33
C PHE A 350 18.96 -29.18 -8.70
N GLU A 351 17.98 -29.75 -9.33
CA GLU A 351 18.06 -31.07 -9.92
C GLU A 351 19.09 -31.05 -11.08
N SER A 352 19.73 -32.15 -11.35
CA SER A 352 20.84 -32.24 -12.34
C SER A 352 20.45 -31.81 -13.76
N ASP A 353 19.18 -31.92 -14.09
CA ASP A 353 18.58 -31.55 -15.37
C ASP A 353 17.87 -30.18 -15.34
N PHE A 354 17.90 -29.46 -14.19
CA PHE A 354 17.28 -28.15 -14.09
C PHE A 354 17.94 -27.15 -15.02
N LYS A 355 17.14 -26.61 -15.92
CA LYS A 355 17.50 -25.48 -16.78
C LYS A 355 16.54 -24.33 -16.50
N PRO A 356 17.02 -23.21 -15.94
CA PRO A 356 16.17 -22.06 -15.71
C PRO A 356 15.66 -21.49 -17.03
N ASP A 357 14.36 -21.34 -17.16
CA ASP A 357 13.70 -20.70 -18.30
C ASP A 357 13.67 -19.19 -18.07
N ILE A 358 14.81 -18.55 -18.35
CA ILE A 358 14.99 -17.11 -18.15
C ILE A 358 14.07 -16.28 -19.08
N ASP A 359 13.74 -16.80 -20.26
CA ASP A 359 12.90 -16.09 -21.23
C ASP A 359 11.45 -15.86 -20.69
N ASN A 360 10.99 -16.65 -19.73
CA ASN A 360 9.69 -16.44 -19.05
C ASN A 360 9.58 -15.08 -18.35
N VAL A 361 10.70 -14.51 -17.91
CA VAL A 361 10.73 -13.28 -17.12
C VAL A 361 11.20 -12.06 -17.91
N ILE A 362 11.59 -12.25 -19.19
CA ILE A 362 12.06 -11.18 -20.07
C ILE A 362 10.89 -10.62 -20.87
N ASN A 363 10.65 -9.31 -20.76
CA ASN A 363 9.69 -8.60 -21.60
C ASN A 363 9.96 -7.09 -21.59
N ASP A 364 10.73 -6.59 -22.54
CA ASP A 364 11.11 -5.17 -22.64
C ASP A 364 9.90 -4.23 -22.72
N LYS A 365 8.78 -4.67 -23.32
CA LYS A 365 7.55 -3.85 -23.46
C LYS A 365 6.80 -3.67 -22.14
N LYS A 366 7.03 -4.54 -21.16
CA LYS A 366 6.40 -4.51 -19.83
C LYS A 366 7.35 -3.98 -18.75
N VAL A 367 8.53 -3.53 -19.11
CA VAL A 367 9.42 -2.78 -18.23
C VAL A 367 9.19 -1.30 -18.49
N SER A 368 8.77 -0.56 -17.46
CA SER A 368 8.56 0.88 -17.49
C SER A 368 9.86 1.61 -17.06
N ASP A 369 9.79 2.39 -15.99
CA ASP A 369 10.93 3.10 -15.42
C ASP A 369 11.95 2.15 -14.77
N HIS A 370 11.46 1.05 -14.19
CA HIS A 370 12.26 0.05 -13.49
C HIS A 370 11.80 -1.36 -13.85
N HIS A 371 12.74 -2.31 -13.84
CA HIS A 371 12.44 -3.72 -13.94
C HIS A 371 11.93 -4.30 -12.61
N ALA A 372 11.53 -5.58 -12.61
CA ALA A 372 11.07 -6.31 -11.44
C ALA A 372 12.09 -6.30 -10.28
N LEU A 373 11.58 -6.55 -9.07
CA LEU A 373 12.39 -6.73 -7.87
C LEU A 373 13.22 -8.01 -7.95
N LEU A 374 14.54 -7.85 -7.81
CA LEU A 374 15.52 -8.92 -7.84
C LEU A 374 16.54 -8.76 -6.72
N PRO A 375 17.20 -9.85 -6.27
CA PRO A 375 18.46 -9.72 -5.55
C PRO A 375 19.51 -9.13 -6.51
N THR A 376 20.53 -8.47 -5.99
CA THR A 376 21.69 -8.00 -6.73
C THR A 376 22.86 -8.99 -6.53
N MET A 377 23.97 -8.80 -7.22
CA MET A 377 25.18 -9.60 -6.96
C MET A 377 25.73 -9.36 -5.56
N SER A 378 25.53 -8.17 -5.00
CA SER A 378 25.89 -7.86 -3.60
C SER A 378 25.10 -8.66 -2.56
N ALA A 379 23.95 -9.25 -2.93
CA ALA A 379 23.20 -10.14 -2.04
C ALA A 379 23.92 -11.46 -1.74
N PHE A 380 24.94 -11.78 -2.51
CA PHE A 380 25.73 -13.04 -2.38
C PHE A 380 27.08 -12.79 -1.70
N ASP A 381 27.37 -11.54 -1.36
CA ASP A 381 28.54 -11.15 -0.58
C ASP A 381 28.30 -11.41 0.92
N LYS A 382 29.08 -12.32 1.49
CA LYS A 382 28.92 -12.77 2.87
C LYS A 382 29.00 -11.62 3.88
N ASP A 383 29.96 -10.69 3.68
CA ASP A 383 30.15 -9.57 4.61
C ASP A 383 28.95 -8.62 4.63
N LYS A 384 28.25 -8.49 3.49
CA LYS A 384 27.04 -7.68 3.39
C LYS A 384 25.81 -8.37 3.93
N ILE A 385 25.73 -9.69 3.78
CA ILE A 385 24.57 -10.48 4.21
C ILE A 385 24.57 -10.68 5.73
N ASP A 386 25.74 -10.88 6.36
CA ASP A 386 25.84 -11.15 7.80
C ASP A 386 25.35 -9.96 8.67
N ILE A 387 25.31 -8.76 8.13
CA ILE A 387 24.79 -7.57 8.81
C ILE A 387 23.30 -7.27 8.55
N VAL A 388 22.62 -8.10 7.75
CA VAL A 388 21.20 -7.92 7.42
C VAL A 388 20.33 -8.41 8.57
N PRO A 389 19.45 -7.57 9.14
CA PRO A 389 18.52 -7.98 10.19
C PRO A 389 17.63 -9.14 9.75
N GLU A 390 17.25 -10.02 10.69
CA GLU A 390 16.47 -11.22 10.40
C GLU A 390 15.17 -10.95 9.63
N ALA A 391 14.44 -9.89 9.98
CA ALA A 391 13.20 -9.52 9.28
C ALA A 391 13.44 -9.13 7.81
N GLU A 392 14.52 -8.40 7.53
CA GLU A 392 14.94 -8.07 6.17
C GLU A 392 15.45 -9.28 5.43
N MET A 393 16.21 -10.16 6.09
CA MET A 393 16.70 -11.43 5.54
C MET A 393 15.53 -12.34 5.11
N ARG A 394 14.47 -12.43 5.91
CA ARG A 394 13.26 -13.19 5.52
C ARG A 394 12.59 -12.61 4.28
N LEU A 395 12.60 -11.30 4.13
CA LEU A 395 12.09 -10.63 2.93
C LEU A 395 12.97 -10.89 1.70
N LEU A 396 14.31 -10.83 1.86
CA LEU A 396 15.26 -11.16 0.80
C LEU A 396 15.07 -12.62 0.35
N LYS A 397 14.97 -13.56 1.29
CA LYS A 397 14.69 -14.96 0.98
C LYS A 397 13.38 -15.13 0.18
N LEU A 398 12.36 -14.32 0.47
CA LEU A 398 11.11 -14.37 -0.29
C LEU A 398 11.29 -13.86 -1.73
N ILE A 399 12.13 -12.85 -1.95
CA ILE A 399 12.48 -12.32 -3.28
C ILE A 399 13.31 -13.37 -4.06
N CYS A 400 14.30 -13.99 -3.42
CA CYS A 400 15.10 -15.07 -4.01
C CYS A 400 14.22 -16.28 -4.39
N ALA A 401 13.31 -16.67 -3.51
CA ALA A 401 12.36 -17.74 -3.76
C ALA A 401 11.49 -17.47 -4.99
N GLN A 402 11.00 -16.23 -5.12
CA GLN A 402 10.17 -15.84 -6.27
C GLN A 402 10.95 -15.89 -7.60
N LEU A 403 12.22 -15.48 -7.59
CA LEU A 403 13.09 -15.61 -8.77
C LEU A 403 13.21 -17.09 -9.18
N ILE A 404 13.52 -17.98 -8.24
CA ILE A 404 13.62 -19.42 -8.51
C ILE A 404 12.32 -19.96 -9.10
N TYR A 405 11.15 -19.58 -8.52
CA TYR A 405 9.86 -20.04 -9.03
C TYR A 405 9.59 -19.52 -10.44
N ALA A 406 9.88 -18.24 -10.70
CA ALA A 406 9.58 -17.59 -11.97
C ALA A 406 10.33 -18.17 -13.16
N VAL A 407 11.57 -18.68 -12.92
CA VAL A 407 12.39 -19.29 -13.97
C VAL A 407 12.30 -20.83 -13.99
N SER A 408 11.45 -21.42 -13.13
CA SER A 408 11.26 -22.88 -13.07
C SER A 408 10.24 -23.34 -14.12
N PRO A 409 10.24 -24.63 -14.47
CA PRO A 409 9.23 -25.23 -15.34
C PRO A 409 7.81 -25.10 -14.78
N ALA A 410 6.82 -25.18 -15.63
CA ALA A 410 5.43 -25.16 -15.25
C ALA A 410 5.05 -26.38 -14.40
N HIS A 411 4.06 -26.20 -13.53
CA HIS A 411 3.43 -27.32 -12.83
C HIS A 411 2.36 -27.94 -13.72
N ILE A 412 2.48 -29.23 -14.04
CA ILE A 412 1.56 -29.95 -14.90
C ILE A 412 0.86 -31.04 -14.09
N PHE A 413 -0.44 -31.14 -14.27
CA PHE A 413 -1.25 -32.17 -13.63
C PHE A 413 -2.41 -32.58 -14.53
N GLU A 414 -2.81 -33.82 -14.41
CA GLU A 414 -4.02 -34.36 -14.98
C GLU A 414 -5.20 -34.08 -14.02
N ALA A 415 -6.19 -33.36 -14.51
CA ALA A 415 -7.44 -33.11 -13.80
C ALA A 415 -8.50 -34.08 -14.34
N ALA A 416 -9.01 -34.97 -13.50
CA ALA A 416 -10.08 -35.90 -13.85
C ALA A 416 -11.42 -35.44 -13.26
N THR A 417 -12.47 -35.44 -14.05
CA THR A 417 -13.83 -35.25 -13.57
C THR A 417 -14.61 -36.54 -13.84
N VAL A 418 -14.97 -37.22 -12.77
CA VAL A 418 -15.81 -38.44 -12.85
C VAL A 418 -17.26 -38.04 -12.67
N THR A 419 -18.10 -38.43 -13.60
CA THR A 419 -19.54 -38.27 -13.52
C THR A 419 -20.16 -39.65 -13.27
N VAL A 420 -20.91 -39.78 -12.18
CA VAL A 420 -21.67 -40.98 -11.81
C VAL A 420 -23.17 -40.71 -11.97
N SER A 421 -23.92 -41.64 -12.52
CA SER A 421 -25.37 -41.60 -12.59
C SER A 421 -25.94 -42.62 -11.60
N CYS A 422 -26.93 -42.19 -10.82
CA CYS A 422 -27.72 -43.05 -9.96
C CYS A 422 -29.18 -42.59 -10.01
N ALA A 423 -30.12 -43.46 -10.35
CA ALA A 423 -31.54 -43.12 -10.54
C ALA A 423 -31.72 -41.87 -11.46
N ASP A 424 -30.99 -41.80 -12.55
CA ASP A 424 -30.97 -40.68 -13.52
C ASP A 424 -30.49 -39.35 -12.96
N ILE A 425 -29.95 -39.33 -11.75
CA ILE A 425 -29.39 -38.15 -11.09
C ILE A 425 -27.86 -38.14 -11.26
N ARG A 426 -27.35 -36.99 -11.64
CA ARG A 426 -25.92 -36.76 -11.87
C ARG A 426 -25.17 -36.38 -10.57
N PHE A 427 -24.07 -37.07 -10.32
CA PHE A 427 -23.13 -36.78 -9.25
C PHE A 427 -21.73 -36.63 -9.83
N THR A 428 -20.91 -35.78 -9.25
CA THR A 428 -19.55 -35.52 -9.75
C THR A 428 -18.50 -35.58 -8.66
N ALA A 429 -17.30 -35.99 -9.02
CA ALA A 429 -16.10 -35.84 -8.23
C ALA A 429 -14.94 -35.35 -9.09
N GLN A 430 -14.01 -34.59 -8.48
CA GLN A 430 -12.81 -34.11 -9.15
C GLN A 430 -11.60 -34.81 -8.57
N GLY A 431 -10.71 -35.27 -9.44
CA GLY A 431 -9.39 -35.83 -9.12
C GLY A 431 -8.29 -34.93 -9.65
N LYS A 432 -7.10 -35.14 -9.10
CA LYS A 432 -5.88 -34.46 -9.52
C LYS A 432 -4.70 -35.41 -9.33
N LYS A 433 -3.99 -35.71 -10.42
CA LYS A 433 -2.74 -36.47 -10.45
C LYS A 433 -1.64 -35.57 -10.97
N ILE A 434 -0.59 -35.36 -10.21
CA ILE A 434 0.52 -34.51 -10.62
C ILE A 434 1.43 -35.32 -11.54
N THR A 435 1.70 -34.76 -12.74
CA THR A 435 2.63 -35.36 -13.71
C THR A 435 4.01 -34.67 -13.66
N GLU A 436 4.03 -33.35 -13.43
CA GLU A 436 5.28 -32.60 -13.25
C GLU A 436 5.10 -31.59 -12.11
N MET A 437 5.93 -31.68 -11.08
CA MET A 437 5.89 -30.75 -9.96
C MET A 437 6.24 -29.31 -10.39
N GLY A 438 7.22 -29.15 -11.27
CA GLY A 438 7.68 -27.86 -11.75
C GLY A 438 8.01 -26.87 -10.61
N TRP A 439 7.70 -25.61 -10.79
CA TRP A 439 7.95 -24.57 -9.79
C TRP A 439 7.34 -24.84 -8.40
N LYS A 440 6.25 -25.62 -8.32
CA LYS A 440 5.65 -25.99 -7.03
C LYS A 440 6.51 -26.92 -6.23
N GLY A 441 7.35 -27.74 -6.86
CA GLY A 441 8.34 -28.57 -6.19
C GLY A 441 9.36 -27.71 -5.44
N TYR A 442 9.81 -26.61 -6.04
CA TYR A 442 10.66 -25.65 -5.33
C TYR A 442 9.91 -24.92 -4.23
N GLN A 443 8.64 -24.54 -4.48
CA GLN A 443 7.82 -23.87 -3.47
C GLN A 443 7.67 -24.70 -2.19
N THR A 444 7.43 -26.02 -2.30
CA THR A 444 7.28 -26.90 -1.13
C THR A 444 8.57 -27.05 -0.35
N ARG A 445 9.75 -26.94 -0.99
CA ARG A 445 11.07 -27.01 -0.35
C ARG A 445 11.54 -25.70 0.26
N VAL A 446 11.19 -24.58 -0.36
CA VAL A 446 11.71 -23.24 -0.05
C VAL A 446 10.84 -22.50 0.97
N LEU A 447 9.53 -22.47 0.75
CA LEU A 447 8.64 -21.64 1.57
C LEU A 447 8.58 -22.07 3.06
N PRO A 448 8.68 -23.37 3.43
CA PRO A 448 8.84 -23.78 4.82
C PRO A 448 10.07 -23.19 5.52
N LYS A 449 11.20 -23.04 4.81
CA LYS A 449 12.43 -22.46 5.37
C LYS A 449 12.27 -20.95 5.68
N ILE A 450 11.32 -20.27 5.04
CA ILE A 450 11.03 -18.86 5.25
C ILE A 450 9.96 -18.66 6.33
N THR A 451 8.91 -19.50 6.30
CA THR A 451 7.70 -19.32 7.10
C THR A 451 7.66 -20.20 8.35
N GLY A 452 8.44 -21.27 8.40
CA GLY A 452 8.37 -22.32 9.42
C GLY A 452 7.11 -23.21 9.31
N LYS A 453 6.39 -23.15 8.18
CA LYS A 453 5.16 -23.92 7.95
C LYS A 453 5.34 -24.84 6.77
N GLU A 454 5.07 -26.11 6.95
CA GLU A 454 5.06 -27.06 5.85
C GLU A 454 3.96 -26.78 4.85
N ILE A 455 4.24 -27.07 3.59
CA ILE A 455 3.32 -26.92 2.47
C ILE A 455 3.36 -28.21 1.67
N THR A 456 2.18 -28.78 1.45
CA THR A 456 2.00 -29.95 0.61
C THR A 456 1.14 -29.59 -0.60
N VAL A 457 1.49 -30.13 -1.74
CA VAL A 457 0.60 -30.07 -2.92
C VAL A 457 -0.31 -31.29 -2.84
N GLN A 458 -1.61 -31.04 -2.67
CA GLN A 458 -2.58 -32.11 -2.53
C GLN A 458 -2.85 -32.79 -3.88
N GLU A 459 -2.86 -34.10 -3.84
CA GLU A 459 -3.36 -34.96 -4.90
C GLU A 459 -4.65 -35.64 -4.44
N ARG A 460 -5.52 -35.93 -5.37
CA ARG A 460 -6.66 -36.81 -5.21
C ARG A 460 -6.72 -37.71 -6.44
N ILE A 461 -6.09 -38.86 -6.31
CA ILE A 461 -6.01 -39.85 -7.40
C ILE A 461 -7.20 -40.78 -7.25
N PHE A 462 -7.95 -40.96 -8.33
CA PHE A 462 -8.96 -42.02 -8.37
C PHE A 462 -8.28 -43.40 -8.48
N PRO A 463 -8.90 -44.46 -7.97
CA PRO A 463 -8.48 -45.83 -8.27
C PRO A 463 -8.64 -46.08 -9.78
N ASP A 464 -8.18 -47.22 -10.25
CA ASP A 464 -8.41 -47.65 -11.64
C ASP A 464 -9.91 -47.85 -11.86
N ILE A 465 -10.50 -46.89 -12.58
CA ILE A 465 -11.92 -46.86 -12.88
C ILE A 465 -12.11 -46.71 -14.40
N THR A 466 -13.15 -47.36 -14.92
CA THR A 466 -13.54 -47.26 -16.33
C THR A 466 -14.96 -46.73 -16.45
N GLU A 467 -15.31 -46.23 -17.62
CA GLU A 467 -16.70 -45.92 -17.93
C GLU A 467 -17.53 -47.18 -17.82
N GLU A 468 -18.81 -47.01 -17.50
CA GLU A 468 -19.77 -48.10 -17.25
C GLU A 468 -19.48 -48.95 -16.00
N LEU A 469 -18.41 -48.70 -15.22
CA LEU A 469 -18.21 -49.38 -13.95
C LEU A 469 -19.43 -49.18 -13.05
N VAL A 470 -19.98 -50.30 -12.56
CA VAL A 470 -21.21 -50.35 -11.77
C VAL A 470 -20.87 -50.49 -10.29
N PHE A 471 -21.56 -49.75 -9.45
CA PHE A 471 -21.52 -49.82 -7.99
C PHE A 471 -22.90 -50.26 -7.49
N GLU A 472 -23.01 -51.43 -6.94
CA GLU A 472 -24.26 -51.92 -6.37
C GLU A 472 -24.44 -51.42 -4.93
N ASN A 473 -25.69 -51.17 -4.53
CA ASN A 473 -26.06 -50.79 -3.15
C ASN A 473 -25.26 -49.56 -2.61
N VAL A 474 -25.09 -48.52 -3.41
CA VAL A 474 -24.40 -47.30 -2.98
C VAL A 474 -25.13 -46.68 -1.80
N LYS A 475 -24.40 -46.25 -0.82
CA LYS A 475 -24.96 -45.47 0.31
C LYS A 475 -24.89 -44.00 0.02
N SER A 476 -26.01 -43.33 0.25
CA SER A 476 -26.12 -41.89 0.10
C SER A 476 -26.31 -41.19 1.43
N ARG A 477 -25.88 -39.92 1.54
CA ARG A 477 -26.14 -39.08 2.69
C ARG A 477 -26.40 -37.65 2.26
N ILE A 478 -27.25 -36.95 3.03
CA ILE A 478 -27.48 -35.52 2.88
C ILE A 478 -26.47 -34.75 3.72
N ASN A 479 -25.68 -33.89 3.08
CA ASN A 479 -24.79 -32.97 3.76
C ASN A 479 -25.42 -31.57 3.79
N GLU A 480 -25.54 -31.01 4.98
CA GLU A 480 -26.08 -29.67 5.20
C GLU A 480 -24.94 -28.64 5.17
N HIS A 481 -25.13 -27.56 4.45
CA HIS A 481 -24.17 -26.48 4.31
C HIS A 481 -24.85 -25.12 4.53
N TRP A 482 -24.03 -24.13 4.88
CA TRP A 482 -24.46 -22.75 5.00
C TRP A 482 -23.57 -21.85 4.18
N THR A 483 -24.18 -20.83 3.54
CA THR A 483 -23.39 -19.76 2.95
C THR A 483 -22.69 -18.96 4.04
N SER A 484 -21.55 -18.40 3.75
CA SER A 484 -20.77 -17.57 4.68
C SER A 484 -20.60 -16.15 4.10
N PRO A 485 -20.56 -15.13 4.96
CA PRO A 485 -20.30 -13.77 4.50
C PRO A 485 -18.89 -13.65 3.89
N PRO A 486 -18.66 -12.64 3.05
CA PRO A 486 -17.32 -12.36 2.56
C PRO A 486 -16.38 -12.07 3.73
N LYS A 487 -15.12 -12.46 3.60
CA LYS A 487 -14.11 -12.19 4.66
C LYS A 487 -13.76 -10.71 4.67
N ARG A 488 -13.50 -10.16 5.87
CA ARG A 488 -12.93 -8.83 6.01
C ARG A 488 -11.63 -8.70 5.24
N TYR A 489 -11.31 -7.50 4.79
CA TYR A 489 -10.02 -7.26 4.15
C TYR A 489 -8.87 -7.48 5.12
N THR A 490 -7.84 -8.15 4.64
CA THR A 490 -6.46 -8.07 5.16
C THR A 490 -5.71 -7.02 4.33
N GLU A 491 -4.51 -6.63 4.72
CA GLU A 491 -3.72 -5.72 3.88
C GLU A 491 -3.44 -6.32 2.49
N SER A 492 -3.14 -7.62 2.41
CA SER A 492 -2.95 -8.32 1.13
C SER A 492 -4.19 -8.24 0.23
N THR A 493 -5.38 -8.54 0.77
CA THR A 493 -6.61 -8.53 -0.03
C THR A 493 -7.09 -7.11 -0.34
N LEU A 494 -6.80 -6.12 0.52
CA LEU A 494 -7.07 -4.71 0.25
C LEU A 494 -6.15 -4.18 -0.86
N LEU A 495 -4.85 -4.48 -0.82
CA LEU A 495 -3.92 -4.12 -1.89
C LEU A 495 -4.36 -4.70 -3.24
N ALA A 496 -4.80 -5.98 -3.26
CA ALA A 496 -5.36 -6.59 -4.46
C ALA A 496 -6.66 -5.92 -4.95
N ALA A 497 -7.50 -5.45 -4.02
CA ALA A 497 -8.71 -4.70 -4.36
C ALA A 497 -8.37 -3.30 -4.89
N MET A 498 -7.41 -2.59 -4.28
CA MET A 498 -6.91 -1.30 -4.76
C MET A 498 -6.29 -1.41 -6.17
N GLU A 499 -5.56 -2.48 -6.44
CA GLU A 499 -4.94 -2.76 -7.74
C GLU A 499 -5.97 -2.99 -8.84
N ARG A 500 -7.10 -3.65 -8.51
CA ARG A 500 -8.19 -3.94 -9.46
C ARG A 500 -9.27 -2.86 -9.54
N ALA A 501 -9.27 -1.91 -8.60
CA ALA A 501 -10.31 -0.91 -8.50
C ALA A 501 -10.42 -0.07 -9.79
N GLY A 502 -11.64 0.08 -10.31
CA GLY A 502 -11.92 0.77 -11.56
C GLY A 502 -11.75 -0.06 -12.83
N ASN A 503 -11.31 -1.33 -12.75
CA ASN A 503 -11.14 -2.18 -13.93
C ASN A 503 -12.48 -2.60 -14.56
N ASP A 504 -13.54 -2.75 -13.74
CA ASP A 504 -14.86 -3.20 -14.23
C ASP A 504 -15.57 -2.13 -15.09
N ASP A 505 -15.14 -0.85 -14.98
CA ASP A 505 -15.70 0.28 -15.72
C ASP A 505 -15.09 0.47 -17.14
N TYR A 506 -13.99 -0.23 -17.48
CA TYR A 506 -13.20 0.07 -18.69
C TYR A 506 -13.34 -0.95 -19.84
N GLY A 507 -14.09 -2.04 -19.69
CA GLY A 507 -14.23 -3.06 -20.75
C GLY A 507 -12.89 -3.62 -21.25
N ASP A 508 -12.87 -4.24 -22.43
CA ASP A 508 -11.66 -4.86 -23.01
C ASP A 508 -10.59 -3.89 -23.55
N LYS A 509 -10.81 -2.58 -23.48
CA LYS A 509 -9.84 -1.55 -23.95
C LYS A 509 -8.70 -1.26 -22.96
N ALA A 510 -8.44 -2.15 -22.04
CA ALA A 510 -7.52 -1.94 -20.94
C ALA A 510 -6.07 -2.22 -21.33
N ALA A 511 -5.42 -1.29 -21.95
CA ALA A 511 -3.98 -1.34 -22.16
C ALA A 511 -3.16 -1.14 -20.86
N GLU A 512 -3.69 -0.46 -19.83
CA GLU A 512 -2.98 -0.24 -18.55
C GLU A 512 -3.97 -0.03 -17.40
N LYS A 513 -4.51 -1.11 -16.85
CA LYS A 513 -5.38 -1.09 -15.66
C LYS A 513 -4.56 -0.74 -14.41
N LYS A 514 -4.39 0.53 -14.12
CA LYS A 514 -3.75 1.01 -12.87
C LYS A 514 -4.84 1.35 -11.86
N GLY A 515 -5.12 0.49 -10.90
CA GLY A 515 -6.07 0.69 -9.81
C GLY A 515 -5.93 2.04 -9.06
N ILE A 516 -6.36 2.12 -7.82
CA ILE A 516 -6.19 3.35 -7.01
C ILE A 516 -4.87 3.33 -6.26
N GLY A 517 -4.15 4.46 -6.31
CA GLY A 517 -2.80 4.62 -5.77
C GLY A 517 -1.74 3.85 -6.55
N SER A 518 -0.53 4.39 -6.61
CA SER A 518 0.64 3.66 -7.16
C SER A 518 1.15 2.62 -6.16
N PRO A 519 1.91 1.61 -6.60
CA PRO A 519 2.55 0.65 -5.70
C PRO A 519 3.30 1.33 -4.55
N ALA A 520 4.04 2.40 -4.83
CA ALA A 520 4.80 3.16 -3.85
C ALA A 520 3.94 3.85 -2.77
N THR A 521 2.69 4.21 -3.07
CA THR A 521 1.83 5.03 -2.20
C THR A 521 0.77 4.24 -1.43
N ARG A 522 0.37 3.04 -1.90
CA ARG A 522 -0.71 2.24 -1.28
C ARG A 522 -0.49 1.95 0.20
N ALA A 523 0.73 1.55 0.57
CA ALA A 523 1.10 1.29 1.97
C ALA A 523 0.89 2.53 2.86
N GLY A 524 1.40 3.69 2.43
CA GLY A 524 1.24 4.95 3.15
C GLY A 524 -0.22 5.40 3.28
N ILE A 525 -1.07 5.09 2.28
CA ILE A 525 -2.51 5.36 2.33
C ILE A 525 -3.17 4.51 3.40
N ILE A 526 -2.88 3.21 3.46
CA ILE A 526 -3.40 2.29 4.49
C ILE A 526 -2.99 2.78 5.88
N GLU A 527 -1.71 3.10 6.08
CA GLU A 527 -1.23 3.65 7.36
C GLU A 527 -1.91 4.98 7.72
N THR A 528 -2.15 5.83 6.74
CA THR A 528 -2.80 7.13 6.96
C THR A 528 -4.24 6.98 7.45
N ILE A 529 -5.04 6.09 6.86
CA ILE A 529 -6.43 5.86 7.31
C ILE A 529 -6.46 5.22 8.70
N ILE A 530 -5.47 4.38 9.04
CA ILE A 530 -5.32 3.79 10.38
C ILE A 530 -4.89 4.86 11.39
N LYS A 531 -3.84 5.63 11.11
CA LYS A 531 -3.32 6.71 11.98
C LYS A 531 -4.39 7.77 12.27
N ARG A 532 -5.27 8.04 11.31
CA ARG A 532 -6.40 8.97 11.49
C ARG A 532 -7.57 8.37 12.28
N GLY A 533 -7.49 7.10 12.63
CA GLY A 533 -8.51 6.39 13.39
C GLY A 533 -9.77 6.06 12.61
N TYR A 534 -9.71 5.98 11.29
CA TYR A 534 -10.82 5.54 10.43
C TYR A 534 -10.92 4.01 10.35
N VAL A 535 -9.79 3.33 10.45
CA VAL A 535 -9.66 1.87 10.41
C VAL A 535 -8.75 1.42 11.54
N GLN A 536 -8.97 0.21 12.05
CA GLN A 536 -8.09 -0.43 13.01
C GLN A 536 -7.74 -1.85 12.54
N ARG A 537 -6.53 -2.31 12.92
CA ARG A 537 -6.11 -3.70 12.74
C ARG A 537 -6.65 -4.56 13.88
N THR A 538 -7.38 -5.61 13.57
CA THR A 538 -7.83 -6.63 14.51
C THR A 538 -7.30 -7.98 14.03
N GLY A 539 -6.21 -8.43 14.62
CA GLY A 539 -5.40 -9.51 14.07
C GLY A 539 -4.88 -9.14 12.66
N LYS A 540 -5.18 -9.96 11.66
CA LYS A 540 -4.86 -9.67 10.24
C LYS A 540 -5.93 -8.85 9.52
N SER A 541 -7.11 -8.63 10.15
CA SER A 541 -8.25 -7.96 9.52
C SER A 541 -8.22 -6.46 9.71
N LEU A 542 -8.66 -5.74 8.68
CA LEU A 542 -8.91 -4.30 8.70
C LEU A 542 -10.39 -4.06 8.99
N VAL A 543 -10.68 -3.38 10.10
CA VAL A 543 -12.05 -3.12 10.57
C VAL A 543 -12.31 -1.62 10.60
N PRO A 544 -13.39 -1.11 9.96
CA PRO A 544 -13.69 0.31 9.98
C PRO A 544 -14.16 0.73 11.38
N SER A 545 -13.73 1.91 11.82
CA SER A 545 -14.27 2.53 13.03
C SER A 545 -15.58 3.25 12.76
N ALA A 546 -16.33 3.60 13.82
CA ALA A 546 -17.53 4.46 13.69
C ALA A 546 -17.21 5.79 12.98
N LYS A 547 -16.02 6.36 13.22
CA LYS A 547 -15.53 7.56 12.53
C LYS A 547 -15.31 7.32 11.03
N GLY A 548 -14.77 6.17 10.66
CA GLY A 548 -14.57 5.80 9.26
C GLY A 548 -15.88 5.58 8.51
N ILE A 549 -16.82 4.86 9.13
CA ILE A 549 -18.17 4.65 8.60
C ILE A 549 -18.88 6.00 8.42
N SER A 550 -18.78 6.88 9.40
CA SER A 550 -19.38 8.21 9.33
C SER A 550 -18.82 9.05 8.20
N LEU A 551 -17.49 9.03 7.96
CA LEU A 551 -16.88 9.73 6.85
C LEU A 551 -17.42 9.22 5.50
N VAL A 552 -17.45 7.91 5.29
CA VAL A 552 -17.92 7.31 4.03
C VAL A 552 -19.40 7.62 3.77
N ASN A 553 -20.22 7.62 4.82
CA ASN A 553 -21.65 7.95 4.70
C ASN A 553 -21.90 9.45 4.46
N THR A 554 -20.94 10.30 4.82
CA THR A 554 -21.04 11.77 4.71
C THR A 554 -20.59 12.27 3.33
N VAL A 555 -19.51 11.70 2.79
CA VAL A 555 -18.96 12.16 1.49
C VAL A 555 -19.73 11.56 0.32
N PRO A 556 -19.87 12.32 -0.79
CA PRO A 556 -20.61 11.86 -1.96
C PRO A 556 -19.86 10.78 -2.74
N GLU A 557 -20.60 10.10 -3.62
CA GLU A 557 -20.08 8.98 -4.41
C GLU A 557 -18.94 9.40 -5.33
N GLU A 558 -18.98 10.62 -5.88
CA GLU A 558 -17.94 11.15 -6.76
C GLU A 558 -16.54 11.14 -6.12
N ILE A 559 -16.45 11.30 -4.79
CA ILE A 559 -15.18 11.26 -4.05
C ILE A 559 -14.82 9.83 -3.59
N LYS A 560 -15.82 8.99 -3.37
CA LYS A 560 -15.63 7.59 -2.95
C LYS A 560 -15.28 6.67 -4.11
N SER A 561 -15.62 7.06 -5.34
CA SER A 561 -15.44 6.22 -6.51
C SER A 561 -13.97 6.08 -6.91
N PRO A 562 -13.48 4.86 -7.11
CA PRO A 562 -12.17 4.61 -7.72
C PRO A 562 -12.02 5.18 -9.13
N LYS A 563 -13.13 5.33 -9.87
CA LYS A 563 -13.18 5.78 -11.26
C LYS A 563 -12.54 7.16 -11.45
N LEU A 564 -12.85 8.12 -10.55
CA LEU A 564 -12.24 9.44 -10.59
C LEU A 564 -10.70 9.36 -10.54
N THR A 565 -10.18 8.50 -9.66
CA THR A 565 -8.74 8.31 -9.49
C THR A 565 -8.10 7.70 -10.73
N ALA A 566 -8.74 6.69 -11.33
CA ALA A 566 -8.25 6.04 -12.54
C ALA A 566 -8.21 7.02 -13.73
N GLN A 567 -9.27 7.79 -13.94
CA GLN A 567 -9.32 8.83 -14.97
C GLN A 567 -8.24 9.89 -14.82
N TRP A 568 -7.87 10.23 -13.59
CA TRP A 568 -6.78 11.17 -13.36
C TRP A 568 -5.42 10.57 -13.68
N GLU A 569 -5.17 9.32 -13.33
CA GLU A 569 -3.90 8.66 -13.66
C GLU A 569 -3.72 8.53 -15.18
N GLU A 570 -4.79 8.27 -15.94
CA GLU A 570 -4.74 8.30 -17.41
C GLU A 570 -4.33 9.67 -17.95
N LYS A 571 -4.94 10.73 -17.42
CA LYS A 571 -4.59 12.12 -17.82
C LYS A 571 -3.16 12.48 -17.42
N LEU A 572 -2.70 12.05 -16.24
CA LEU A 572 -1.33 12.28 -15.79
C LEU A 572 -0.32 11.54 -16.67
N GLN A 573 -0.63 10.32 -17.13
CA GLN A 573 0.18 9.63 -18.12
C GLN A 573 0.16 10.32 -19.49
N ALA A 574 -0.98 10.89 -19.90
CA ALA A 574 -1.05 11.66 -21.13
C ALA A 574 -0.15 12.92 -21.06
N ILE A 575 -0.02 13.57 -19.88
CA ILE A 575 0.93 14.65 -19.65
C ILE A 575 2.37 14.16 -19.79
N GLU A 576 2.68 13.02 -19.19
CA GLU A 576 4.03 12.43 -19.22
C GLU A 576 4.46 12.06 -20.65
N LYS A 577 3.53 11.56 -21.47
CA LYS A 577 3.75 11.24 -22.88
C LYS A 577 3.71 12.47 -23.80
N GLY A 578 3.44 13.69 -23.26
CA GLY A 578 3.31 14.92 -24.05
C GLY A 578 1.99 15.06 -24.82
N ASN A 579 1.02 14.19 -24.60
CA ASN A 579 -0.28 14.15 -25.30
C ASN A 579 -1.34 15.06 -24.66
N MET A 580 -1.05 15.66 -23.49
CA MET A 580 -1.92 16.58 -22.77
C MET A 580 -1.08 17.61 -22.01
N THR A 581 -1.55 18.82 -21.87
CA THR A 581 -0.88 19.83 -21.05
C THR A 581 -1.31 19.73 -19.57
N SER A 582 -0.40 20.09 -18.65
CA SER A 582 -0.76 20.17 -17.23
C SER A 582 -1.83 21.23 -16.95
N GLY A 583 -1.92 22.28 -17.80
CA GLY A 583 -2.95 23.33 -17.70
C GLY A 583 -4.36 22.79 -17.95
N GLU A 584 -4.56 22.03 -19.03
CA GLU A 584 -5.85 21.40 -19.34
C GLU A 584 -6.31 20.46 -18.21
N PHE A 585 -5.39 19.65 -17.67
CA PHE A 585 -5.69 18.80 -16.54
C PHE A 585 -6.12 19.61 -15.31
N MET A 586 -5.36 20.65 -14.94
CA MET A 586 -5.64 21.49 -13.77
C MET A 586 -6.94 22.28 -13.89
N ASN A 587 -7.33 22.72 -15.10
CA ASN A 587 -8.63 23.34 -15.34
C ASN A 587 -9.78 22.37 -15.06
N GLY A 588 -9.65 21.13 -15.47
CA GLY A 588 -10.61 20.07 -15.12
C GLY A 588 -10.72 19.83 -13.61
N ILE A 589 -9.59 19.86 -12.88
CA ILE A 589 -9.58 19.72 -11.42
C ILE A 589 -10.24 20.92 -10.73
N ALA A 590 -9.97 22.16 -11.19
CA ALA A 590 -10.60 23.36 -10.65
C ALA A 590 -12.12 23.34 -10.87
N GLY A 591 -12.57 22.93 -12.07
CA GLY A 591 -13.99 22.74 -12.37
C GLY A 591 -14.66 21.70 -11.47
N PHE A 592 -14.01 20.57 -11.23
CA PHE A 592 -14.49 19.54 -10.30
C PHE A 592 -14.64 20.09 -8.87
N VAL A 593 -13.64 20.81 -8.37
CA VAL A 593 -13.66 21.42 -7.01
C VAL A 593 -14.79 22.46 -6.90
N CYS A 594 -14.95 23.33 -7.89
CA CYS A 594 -16.05 24.32 -7.90
C CYS A 594 -17.42 23.66 -7.91
N GLY A 595 -17.62 22.64 -8.77
CA GLY A 595 -18.87 21.88 -8.83
C GLY A 595 -19.20 21.18 -7.52
N LEU A 596 -18.19 20.59 -6.85
CA LEU A 596 -18.34 19.97 -5.55
C LEU A 596 -18.80 20.98 -4.49
N ILE A 597 -18.18 22.14 -4.43
CA ILE A 597 -18.53 23.18 -3.47
C ILE A 597 -19.94 23.71 -3.75
N GLN A 598 -20.27 24.04 -5.00
CA GLN A 598 -21.60 24.51 -5.39
C GLN A 598 -22.70 23.53 -4.99
N LYS A 599 -22.46 22.22 -5.20
CA LYS A 599 -23.44 21.16 -4.91
C LYS A 599 -23.65 20.92 -3.41
N TYR A 600 -22.59 21.05 -2.59
CA TYR A 600 -22.63 20.61 -1.20
C TYR A 600 -22.49 21.73 -0.16
N SER A 601 -22.27 23.00 -0.52
CA SER A 601 -22.19 24.13 0.43
C SER A 601 -23.46 24.32 1.24
N ASN A 602 -24.62 24.08 0.65
CA ASN A 602 -25.94 24.26 1.27
C ASN A 602 -26.56 22.92 1.71
N ALA A 603 -25.84 21.80 1.58
CA ALA A 603 -26.37 20.50 1.97
C ALA A 603 -26.39 20.34 3.50
N ASP A 604 -27.52 19.90 4.06
CA ASP A 604 -27.61 19.51 5.47
C ASP A 604 -26.89 18.17 5.70
N ILE A 605 -25.58 18.25 5.90
CA ILE A 605 -24.71 17.10 6.09
C ILE A 605 -24.71 16.70 7.57
N ARG A 606 -25.52 15.70 7.91
CA ARG A 606 -25.57 15.15 9.27
C ARG A 606 -24.64 13.97 9.41
N ILE A 607 -23.67 14.08 10.32
CA ILE A 607 -22.84 12.93 10.70
C ILE A 607 -23.66 12.02 11.58
N SER A 608 -23.79 10.74 11.20
CA SER A 608 -24.24 9.70 12.12
C SER A 608 -23.15 9.50 13.18
N ARG A 609 -23.36 10.04 14.37
CA ARG A 609 -22.47 9.88 15.52
C ARG A 609 -22.90 8.67 16.32
N LYS A 610 -21.93 7.92 16.86
CA LYS A 610 -22.22 6.84 17.80
C LYS A 610 -22.97 7.42 19.00
N VAL A 611 -24.15 6.89 19.27
CA VAL A 611 -24.96 7.23 20.45
C VAL A 611 -24.47 6.38 21.61
N PHE A 612 -24.15 7.04 22.73
CA PHE A 612 -23.70 6.41 23.97
C PHE A 612 -24.83 6.20 24.99
N GLY A 613 -25.91 6.92 24.85
CA GLY A 613 -27.06 6.84 25.73
C GLY A 613 -27.93 8.08 25.61
N LYS A 614 -28.93 8.16 26.48
CA LYS A 614 -29.79 9.34 26.59
C LYS A 614 -29.12 10.42 27.44
N CYS A 615 -29.33 11.66 27.07
CA CYS A 615 -28.82 12.80 27.84
C CYS A 615 -29.60 12.94 29.14
N PRO A 616 -28.94 12.89 30.31
CA PRO A 616 -29.61 13.00 31.58
C PRO A 616 -30.26 14.36 31.80
N LYS A 617 -29.83 15.40 31.08
CA LYS A 617 -30.36 16.76 31.20
C LYS A 617 -31.60 17.03 30.35
N CYS A 618 -31.71 16.43 29.15
CA CYS A 618 -32.78 16.80 28.18
C CYS A 618 -33.36 15.62 27.40
N GLY A 619 -32.97 14.38 27.69
CA GLY A 619 -33.46 13.18 27.03
C GLY A 619 -32.96 12.99 25.57
N GLY A 620 -32.23 13.94 24.98
CA GLY A 620 -31.60 13.80 23.64
C GLY A 620 -30.51 12.74 23.65
N ASN A 621 -29.89 12.49 22.51
CA ASN A 621 -28.78 11.51 22.43
C ASN A 621 -27.48 12.13 22.91
N VAL A 622 -26.68 11.38 23.68
CA VAL A 622 -25.28 11.70 23.98
C VAL A 622 -24.40 11.06 22.92
N VAL A 623 -23.60 11.88 22.23
CA VAL A 623 -22.74 11.47 21.12
C VAL A 623 -21.30 11.88 21.35
N GLU A 624 -20.40 11.26 20.62
CA GLU A 624 -18.97 11.52 20.72
C GLU A 624 -18.56 12.76 19.90
N TYR A 625 -17.80 13.66 20.55
CA TYR A 625 -17.07 14.78 19.92
C TYR A 625 -15.55 14.57 20.07
N SER A 626 -14.74 15.42 19.43
CA SER A 626 -13.27 15.26 19.44
C SER A 626 -12.68 15.21 20.85
N LYS A 627 -13.11 16.08 21.76
CA LYS A 627 -12.57 16.21 23.13
C LYS A 627 -13.53 15.78 24.24
N MET A 628 -14.80 15.49 23.90
CA MET A 628 -15.85 15.20 24.89
C MET A 628 -16.93 14.30 24.34
N TYR A 629 -17.72 13.71 25.23
CA TYR A 629 -19.05 13.19 24.95
C TYR A 629 -20.07 14.25 25.33
N GLY A 630 -21.06 14.50 24.49
CA GLY A 630 -22.02 15.58 24.76
C GLY A 630 -23.36 15.36 24.09
N CYS A 631 -24.37 16.09 24.55
CA CYS A 631 -25.70 16.04 23.97
C CYS A 631 -25.69 16.51 22.52
N GLU A 632 -26.41 15.82 21.62
CA GLU A 632 -26.59 16.23 20.23
C GLU A 632 -27.21 17.63 20.10
N LYS A 633 -28.07 18.00 21.02
CA LYS A 633 -28.69 19.34 21.17
C LYS A 633 -27.73 20.33 21.87
N ARG A 634 -26.44 20.27 21.56
CA ARG A 634 -25.36 20.97 22.27
C ARG A 634 -25.63 22.46 22.51
N LYS A 635 -26.19 23.16 21.51
CA LYS A 635 -26.42 24.61 21.59
C LYS A 635 -27.47 25.00 22.65
N SER A 636 -28.47 24.15 22.88
CA SER A 636 -29.55 24.39 23.80
C SER A 636 -29.41 23.65 25.14
N CYS A 637 -28.78 22.44 25.15
CA CYS A 637 -28.69 21.60 26.34
C CYS A 637 -27.41 21.83 27.15
N GLY A 638 -26.26 21.93 26.51
CA GLY A 638 -24.96 22.16 27.15
C GLY A 638 -24.36 20.98 27.89
N PHE A 639 -25.03 19.82 28.01
CA PHE A 639 -24.48 18.62 28.67
C PHE A 639 -23.23 18.09 27.99
N LYS A 640 -22.17 17.81 28.79
CA LYS A 640 -20.88 17.31 28.31
C LYS A 640 -20.11 16.53 29.37
N ILE A 641 -19.37 15.52 28.92
CA ILE A 641 -18.36 14.76 29.68
C ILE A 641 -17.04 14.85 28.91
N TRP A 642 -15.98 15.34 29.53
CA TRP A 642 -14.67 15.41 28.91
C TRP A 642 -14.07 14.02 28.75
N LYS A 643 -13.46 13.73 27.60
CA LYS A 643 -12.75 12.47 27.35
C LYS A 643 -11.55 12.27 28.26
N THR A 644 -10.95 13.36 28.71
CA THR A 644 -9.80 13.36 29.63
C THR A 644 -10.14 14.16 30.85
N ILE A 645 -10.07 13.50 32.01
CA ILE A 645 -10.27 14.11 33.34
C ILE A 645 -9.02 13.87 34.18
N SER A 646 -8.45 14.91 34.75
CA SER A 646 -7.22 14.84 35.54
C SER A 646 -6.11 14.01 34.88
N GLY A 647 -5.88 14.27 33.60
CA GLY A 647 -4.83 13.62 32.81
C GLY A 647 -5.08 12.15 32.44
N LYS A 648 -6.24 11.60 32.78
CA LYS A 648 -6.67 10.24 32.45
C LYS A 648 -7.73 10.27 31.35
N SER A 649 -7.50 9.52 30.27
CA SER A 649 -8.51 9.25 29.26
C SER A 649 -9.53 8.26 29.81
N LEU A 650 -10.81 8.60 29.73
CA LEU A 650 -11.90 7.75 30.18
C LEU A 650 -12.20 6.66 29.15
N PRO A 651 -12.26 5.38 29.56
CA PRO A 651 -12.69 4.31 28.68
C PRO A 651 -14.19 4.41 28.35
N GLU A 652 -14.59 3.89 27.21
CA GLU A 652 -15.98 3.92 26.73
C GLU A 652 -16.98 3.36 27.77
N GLY A 653 -16.63 2.24 28.42
CA GLY A 653 -17.46 1.64 29.47
C GLY A 653 -17.70 2.57 30.64
N ALA A 654 -16.79 3.47 30.99
CA ALA A 654 -16.98 4.45 32.03
C ALA A 654 -18.02 5.52 31.62
N ILE A 655 -18.07 5.88 30.33
CA ILE A 655 -19.07 6.82 29.80
C ILE A 655 -20.47 6.18 29.84
N LEU A 656 -20.56 4.92 29.40
CA LEU A 656 -21.82 4.18 29.44
C LEU A 656 -22.33 4.07 30.90
N SER A 657 -21.46 3.71 31.87
CA SER A 657 -21.82 3.64 33.28
C SER A 657 -22.26 4.99 33.85
N LEU A 658 -21.60 6.09 33.47
CA LEU A 658 -22.01 7.43 33.91
C LEU A 658 -23.39 7.83 33.38
N LEU A 659 -23.72 7.46 32.14
CA LEU A 659 -25.03 7.79 31.56
C LEU A 659 -26.14 6.89 32.02
N ASP A 660 -25.85 5.63 32.39
CA ASP A 660 -26.83 4.64 32.81
C ASP A 660 -27.03 4.62 34.33
N LEU A 661 -25.92 4.64 35.08
CA LEU A 661 -25.92 4.47 36.53
C LEU A 661 -25.61 5.77 37.32
N GLY A 662 -25.21 6.83 36.66
CA GLY A 662 -24.72 8.07 37.26
C GLY A 662 -23.34 7.97 37.91
N HIS A 663 -22.68 6.82 37.89
CA HIS A 663 -21.33 6.64 38.45
C HIS A 663 -20.50 5.57 37.70
N THR A 664 -19.19 5.61 37.91
CA THR A 664 -18.28 4.57 37.36
C THR A 664 -17.83 3.62 38.45
N ALA A 665 -17.31 2.44 38.06
CA ALA A 665 -16.40 1.68 38.91
C ALA A 665 -15.11 2.50 39.21
N LYS A 666 -14.34 2.06 40.21
CA LYS A 666 -13.06 2.72 40.59
C LYS A 666 -12.07 2.67 39.43
N LEU A 667 -11.72 3.82 38.90
CA LEU A 667 -10.77 4.01 37.82
C LEU A 667 -9.38 4.35 38.39
N LYS A 668 -8.33 3.68 37.88
CA LYS A 668 -6.96 3.86 38.37
C LYS A 668 -6.19 4.93 37.56
N GLY A 669 -5.37 5.73 38.24
CA GLY A 669 -4.32 6.52 37.61
C GLY A 669 -4.70 7.93 37.16
N PHE A 670 -5.63 8.62 37.84
CA PHE A 670 -5.81 10.07 37.68
C PHE A 670 -4.62 10.85 38.22
N LYS A 671 -4.18 11.91 37.57
CA LYS A 671 -3.10 12.77 38.02
C LYS A 671 -3.57 13.73 39.09
N LYS A 672 -2.80 13.90 40.18
CA LYS A 672 -3.06 14.92 41.20
C LYS A 672 -2.88 16.33 40.61
N LYS A 673 -3.55 17.31 41.22
CA LYS A 673 -3.55 18.70 40.76
C LYS A 673 -2.15 19.37 40.83
N ASP A 674 -1.32 18.91 41.76
CA ASP A 674 0.07 19.33 41.92
C ASP A 674 1.06 18.69 40.93
N GLY A 675 0.57 17.79 40.07
CA GLY A 675 1.39 17.02 39.11
C GLY A 675 2.24 15.93 39.74
N LYS A 676 2.30 15.83 41.08
CA LYS A 676 3.16 14.88 41.82
C LYS A 676 2.34 13.66 42.26
N GLY A 677 2.24 12.67 41.40
CA GLY A 677 1.60 11.39 41.71
C GLY A 677 0.25 11.17 41.06
N LYS A 678 -0.28 9.97 41.28
CA LYS A 678 -1.57 9.51 40.76
C LYS A 678 -2.49 9.09 41.93
N PHE A 679 -3.78 9.09 41.66
CA PHE A 679 -4.81 8.58 42.59
C PHE A 679 -5.86 7.76 41.83
N ASP A 680 -6.59 6.95 42.58
CA ASP A 680 -7.66 6.09 42.06
C ASP A 680 -8.98 6.53 42.68
N ALA A 681 -10.00 6.72 41.84
CA ALA A 681 -11.33 7.15 42.29
C ALA A 681 -12.41 6.66 41.30
N ALA A 682 -13.64 6.57 41.78
CA ALA A 682 -14.82 6.51 40.92
C ALA A 682 -15.21 7.94 40.53
N LEU A 683 -15.84 8.10 39.35
CA LEU A 683 -16.50 9.33 38.96
C LEU A 683 -18.01 9.21 39.26
N VAL A 684 -18.58 10.25 39.77
CA VAL A 684 -20.02 10.35 40.06
C VAL A 684 -20.57 11.60 39.40
N MET A 685 -21.73 11.48 38.80
CA MET A 685 -22.47 12.59 38.22
C MET A 685 -23.30 13.26 39.29
N ASN A 686 -23.11 14.55 39.48
CA ASN A 686 -23.85 15.36 40.44
C ASN A 686 -25.21 15.78 39.85
N ASP A 687 -26.10 16.31 40.70
CA ASP A 687 -27.44 16.77 40.27
C ASP A 687 -27.42 17.90 39.24
N ASP A 688 -26.34 18.68 39.21
CA ASP A 688 -26.06 19.72 38.19
C ASP A 688 -25.43 19.17 36.91
N PHE A 689 -25.29 17.85 36.78
CA PHE A 689 -24.65 17.12 35.69
C PHE A 689 -23.15 17.37 35.56
N THR A 690 -22.47 17.91 36.57
CA THR A 690 -21.01 17.95 36.66
C THR A 690 -20.49 16.62 37.22
N LEU A 691 -19.19 16.37 37.07
CA LEU A 691 -18.56 15.14 37.59
C LEU A 691 -17.66 15.44 38.78
N SER A 692 -17.80 14.64 39.82
CA SER A 692 -16.95 14.65 41.02
C SER A 692 -16.24 13.32 41.22
N PHE A 693 -15.16 13.34 42.04
CA PHE A 693 -14.42 12.13 42.40
C PHE A 693 -15.00 11.55 43.72
N LYS A 694 -15.22 10.24 43.70
CA LYS A 694 -15.57 9.45 44.88
C LYS A 694 -14.41 8.51 45.22
N PHE A 695 -13.86 8.65 46.42
CA PHE A 695 -12.63 7.96 46.85
C PHE A 695 -12.88 6.65 47.60
N LYS A 696 -14.12 6.40 48.05
CA LYS A 696 -14.51 5.16 48.75
C LYS A 696 -15.39 4.29 47.85
#